data_b38612c17aaa40713cb9226efb0d632b
#
_entry.id   b38612c17aaa40713cb9226efb0d632b
#
_cell.length_a   1.000
_cell.length_b   1.000
_cell.length_c   1.000
_cell.angle_alpha   90.00
_cell.angle_beta   90.00
_cell.angle_gamma   90.00
#
_symmetry.space_group_name_H-M   'P 1'
#
loop_
_entity.id
_entity.type
_entity.pdbx_description
1 polymer ?
#
loop_
_entity_poly.entity_id
_entity_poly.type
_entity_poly.pdbx_seq_one_letter_code
_entity_poly.pdbx_strand_id
1 'polypeptide(L)'
;MLKSVLSGLILTVLSVVALGGAFVSGAQAQVQAQNARPPLEAYSASPAVELMELSPSGDLIALIAVVGETRAIVVTNMATGELVFTATVGEIKVRDLRWIGEGRVLVITSQSRSIPTLGVPLSELYFGQIVDLEKKKLVQVLSNTPDVLAVLYGWPSIRRTPEGEVLFARGVNLANGQINLHQIDLKTGRGRPVKIMTRETADYVADGQGEVIAMARYVERSGRWTLMLPRGRGFYGGWSVDAPVDTPAFYGMGRTPRTIVIGADRPDLAQQDLDGETPAVMFEVNVDTGEWTRLPFEHHPDNLIHHSATRLLLGASREEEDGTRYEFLEPEAARRWRAIARAFVDKAPRLVSWNEDQTMALVFTDKNESGLYQLVSFDRGVAEILAQSYPEIAAEQVGAVRQIQYAAADGLEISGYLTLPPGVDDPSKLPLVVLAHGGPASRDVMGFDWWAQALASRGYAVLQANFRGSTGYSRAFLEAGYGEWGRKMQTDLSDGVRWLTEQGIVDPDRVCVVGASYGGYAAMAGLTLDKGVYRCGVAVSGVSDLRRMVNWEARQEGGRNNQTVRYWNRFMGAARFNDRALDALSPAHLATTVEAPLLLIHGRDDTVVPIEQSRVMAEAMRRAGKPVELIELAGEDHWLSRADTRQQMLRETVRFLEANNPPR
;
A
#
# COMPACT_ATOMS: atom_id res chain seq x y z
N MET A 1 -7.02 -36.28 0.84
CA MET A 1 -7.59 -34.90 0.89
C MET A 1 -6.72 -33.85 0.21
N LEU A 2 -5.39 -33.80 0.45
CA LEU A 2 -4.53 -32.79 -0.22
C LEU A 2 -4.52 -32.83 -1.76
N LYS A 3 -4.54 -34.06 -2.35
CA LYS A 3 -4.57 -34.20 -3.83
C LYS A 3 -5.88 -33.76 -4.49
N SER A 4 -7.00 -33.86 -3.80
CA SER A 4 -8.30 -33.43 -4.33
C SER A 4 -8.48 -31.90 -4.29
N VAL A 5 -7.87 -31.23 -3.32
CA VAL A 5 -7.86 -29.75 -3.23
C VAL A 5 -6.95 -29.16 -4.30
N LEU A 6 -5.77 -29.76 -4.55
CA LEU A 6 -4.87 -29.34 -5.64
C LEU A 6 -5.51 -29.52 -7.03
N SER A 7 -6.23 -30.63 -7.25
CA SER A 7 -6.94 -30.87 -8.52
C SER A 7 -8.09 -29.86 -8.73
N GLY A 8 -8.77 -29.45 -7.66
CA GLY A 8 -9.77 -28.38 -7.72
C GLY A 8 -9.17 -27.01 -8.04
N LEU A 9 -8.00 -26.68 -7.46
CA LEU A 9 -7.26 -25.44 -7.73
C LEU A 9 -6.83 -25.34 -9.21
N ILE A 10 -6.30 -26.44 -9.75
CA ILE A 10 -5.83 -26.52 -11.15
C ILE A 10 -7.02 -26.37 -12.13
N LEU A 11 -8.17 -26.97 -11.83
CA LEU A 11 -9.35 -26.86 -12.68
C LEU A 11 -9.98 -25.44 -12.65
N THR A 12 -9.95 -24.74 -11.53
CA THR A 12 -10.51 -23.38 -11.42
C THR A 12 -9.62 -22.35 -12.12
N VAL A 13 -8.30 -22.48 -12.03
CA VAL A 13 -7.34 -21.59 -12.73
C VAL A 13 -7.30 -21.88 -14.24
N LEU A 14 -7.39 -23.16 -14.64
CA LEU A 14 -7.44 -23.56 -16.07
C LEU A 14 -8.79 -23.29 -16.73
N SER A 15 -9.90 -23.23 -15.98
CA SER A 15 -11.23 -22.89 -16.54
C SER A 15 -11.33 -21.42 -16.98
N VAL A 16 -10.52 -20.53 -16.42
CA VAL A 16 -10.47 -19.13 -16.83
C VAL A 16 -9.72 -18.96 -18.16
N VAL A 17 -8.80 -19.86 -18.49
CA VAL A 17 -8.01 -19.83 -19.74
C VAL A 17 -8.70 -20.53 -20.91
N ALA A 18 -9.76 -21.36 -20.68
CA ALA A 18 -10.30 -22.29 -21.68
C ALA A 18 -11.77 -22.00 -22.13
N LEU A 19 -12.37 -20.85 -21.81
CA LEU A 19 -13.76 -20.54 -22.21
C LEU A 19 -13.86 -19.66 -23.45
N GLY A 20 -13.30 -20.17 -24.55
CA GLY A 20 -13.62 -19.76 -25.90
C GLY A 20 -14.44 -20.86 -26.61
N GLY A 21 -15.75 -20.90 -26.40
CA GLY A 21 -16.61 -21.73 -27.26
C GLY A 21 -17.55 -22.70 -26.54
N ALA A 22 -18.74 -22.24 -26.17
CA ALA A 22 -20.01 -22.97 -26.24
C ALA A 22 -21.13 -22.08 -25.69
N PHE A 23 -21.82 -21.37 -26.52
CA PHE A 23 -23.11 -20.74 -26.19
C PHE A 23 -24.24 -21.51 -26.89
N VAL A 24 -25.21 -22.01 -26.15
CA VAL A 24 -26.65 -21.81 -26.37
C VAL A 24 -27.45 -22.53 -25.26
N SER A 25 -28.36 -21.78 -24.64
CA SER A 25 -29.47 -22.14 -23.74
C SER A 25 -29.22 -21.81 -22.24
N GLY A 26 -29.59 -20.60 -21.87
CA GLY A 26 -29.61 -20.14 -20.47
C GLY A 26 -29.93 -18.66 -20.30
N ALA A 27 -30.37 -17.97 -21.33
CA ALA A 27 -30.51 -16.50 -21.33
C ALA A 27 -31.43 -15.94 -20.22
N GLN A 28 -32.48 -16.66 -19.78
CA GLN A 28 -33.40 -16.16 -18.74
C GLN A 28 -32.86 -16.35 -17.31
N ALA A 29 -32.13 -17.42 -17.03
CA ALA A 29 -31.49 -17.63 -15.74
C ALA A 29 -30.24 -16.73 -15.55
N GLN A 30 -29.53 -16.44 -16.64
CA GLN A 30 -28.40 -15.52 -16.64
C GLN A 30 -28.84 -14.06 -16.42
N VAL A 31 -29.96 -13.60 -16.98
CA VAL A 31 -30.47 -12.23 -16.79
C VAL A 31 -30.97 -12.00 -15.35
N GLN A 32 -31.49 -13.01 -14.66
CA GLN A 32 -31.85 -12.89 -13.24
C GLN A 32 -30.65 -12.94 -12.31
N ALA A 33 -29.59 -13.68 -12.65
CA ALA A 33 -28.34 -13.70 -11.89
C ALA A 33 -27.53 -12.40 -12.07
N GLN A 34 -27.60 -11.78 -13.24
CA GLN A 34 -26.91 -10.51 -13.53
C GLN A 34 -27.49 -9.31 -12.77
N ASN A 35 -28.76 -9.35 -12.36
CA ASN A 35 -29.44 -8.29 -11.60
C ASN A 35 -29.35 -8.49 -10.07
N ALA A 36 -28.84 -9.60 -9.59
CA ALA A 36 -28.68 -9.86 -8.16
C ALA A 36 -27.42 -9.11 -7.63
N ARG A 37 -27.57 -8.42 -6.51
CA ARG A 37 -26.41 -7.79 -5.83
C ARG A 37 -25.41 -8.87 -5.44
N PRO A 38 -24.10 -8.70 -5.68
CA PRO A 38 -23.08 -9.64 -5.20
C PRO A 38 -23.17 -9.82 -3.68
N PRO A 39 -22.93 -11.02 -3.16
CA PRO A 39 -22.84 -11.22 -1.72
C PRO A 39 -21.66 -10.41 -1.14
N LEU A 40 -21.72 -10.04 0.14
CA LEU A 40 -20.64 -9.26 0.77
C LEU A 40 -19.31 -10.02 0.75
N GLU A 41 -19.39 -11.33 0.75
CA GLU A 41 -18.27 -12.26 0.62
C GLU A 41 -17.43 -12.00 -0.63
N ALA A 42 -18.07 -11.66 -1.77
CA ALA A 42 -17.38 -11.38 -3.02
C ALA A 42 -16.46 -10.15 -2.92
N TYR A 43 -16.84 -9.15 -2.12
CA TYR A 43 -16.02 -7.94 -1.89
C TYR A 43 -14.98 -8.14 -0.79
N SER A 44 -15.29 -8.88 0.27
CA SER A 44 -14.39 -9.11 1.39
C SER A 44 -13.38 -10.24 1.15
N ALA A 45 -13.56 -11.06 0.12
CA ALA A 45 -12.57 -12.03 -0.29
C ALA A 45 -11.22 -11.34 -0.61
N SER A 46 -10.11 -12.03 -0.35
CA SER A 46 -8.83 -11.61 -0.92
C SER A 46 -8.92 -11.67 -2.46
N PRO A 47 -8.22 -10.79 -3.19
CA PRO A 47 -8.17 -10.90 -4.66
C PRO A 47 -7.76 -12.31 -5.09
N ALA A 48 -8.39 -12.89 -6.10
CA ALA A 48 -8.07 -14.23 -6.60
C ALA A 48 -6.60 -14.32 -7.09
N VAL A 49 -6.04 -13.17 -7.53
CA VAL A 49 -4.61 -12.97 -7.80
C VAL A 49 -4.16 -11.72 -7.05
N GLU A 50 -3.27 -11.88 -6.07
CA GLU A 50 -2.72 -10.76 -5.29
C GLU A 50 -1.54 -10.10 -5.98
N LEU A 51 -0.63 -10.89 -6.55
CA LEU A 51 0.58 -10.41 -7.24
C LEU A 51 0.79 -11.22 -8.51
N MET A 52 1.36 -10.58 -9.52
CA MET A 52 1.72 -11.21 -10.79
C MET A 52 2.97 -10.55 -11.37
N GLU A 53 3.90 -11.35 -11.90
CA GLU A 53 5.17 -10.88 -12.43
C GLU A 53 5.58 -11.65 -13.68
N LEU A 54 5.99 -10.94 -14.72
CA LEU A 54 6.49 -11.50 -15.96
C LEU A 54 7.98 -11.86 -15.81
N SER A 55 8.40 -13.04 -16.32
CA SER A 55 9.82 -13.41 -16.31
C SER A 55 10.66 -12.50 -17.20
N PRO A 56 11.99 -12.44 -17.02
CA PRO A 56 12.85 -11.61 -17.84
C PRO A 56 12.71 -11.87 -19.36
N SER A 57 12.58 -13.14 -19.79
CA SER A 57 12.33 -13.47 -21.21
C SER A 57 10.88 -13.16 -21.65
N GLY A 58 9.93 -13.16 -20.73
CA GLY A 58 8.50 -13.12 -21.03
C GLY A 58 7.87 -14.50 -21.27
N ASP A 59 8.66 -15.58 -21.23
CA ASP A 59 8.16 -16.94 -21.48
C ASP A 59 7.34 -17.50 -20.31
N LEU A 60 7.64 -17.04 -19.09
CA LEU A 60 6.99 -17.49 -17.87
C LEU A 60 6.28 -16.33 -17.17
N ILE A 61 5.23 -16.68 -16.44
CA ILE A 61 4.57 -15.78 -15.50
C ILE A 61 4.52 -16.43 -14.13
N ALA A 62 4.86 -15.66 -13.10
CA ALA A 62 4.70 -16.04 -11.71
C ALA A 62 3.55 -15.25 -11.09
N LEU A 63 2.69 -15.89 -10.31
CA LEU A 63 1.60 -15.23 -9.62
C LEU A 63 1.35 -15.83 -8.23
N ILE A 64 0.74 -15.04 -7.37
CA ILE A 64 0.18 -15.47 -6.09
C ILE A 64 -1.33 -15.60 -6.28
N ALA A 65 -1.78 -16.87 -6.36
CA ALA A 65 -3.19 -17.21 -6.40
C ALA A 65 -3.74 -17.38 -4.98
N VAL A 66 -4.97 -16.95 -4.76
CA VAL A 66 -5.65 -17.08 -3.46
C VAL A 66 -6.93 -17.90 -3.61
N VAL A 67 -7.10 -18.90 -2.75
CA VAL A 67 -8.32 -19.68 -2.63
C VAL A 67 -8.72 -19.76 -1.15
N GLY A 68 -9.79 -19.09 -0.79
CA GLY A 68 -10.15 -18.89 0.61
C GLY A 68 -9.06 -18.08 1.34
N GLU A 69 -8.45 -18.67 2.38
CA GLU A 69 -7.34 -18.08 3.12
C GLU A 69 -5.96 -18.54 2.61
N THR A 70 -5.94 -19.52 1.73
CA THR A 70 -4.69 -20.16 1.30
C THR A 70 -4.11 -19.47 0.08
N ARG A 71 -2.87 -19.03 0.20
CA ARG A 71 -2.06 -18.48 -0.89
C ARG A 71 -1.18 -19.56 -1.49
N ALA A 72 -1.08 -19.57 -2.80
CA ALA A 72 -0.19 -20.45 -3.54
C ALA A 72 0.61 -19.64 -4.57
N ILE A 73 1.91 -19.93 -4.67
CA ILE A 73 2.69 -19.48 -5.81
C ILE A 73 2.42 -20.42 -6.98
N VAL A 74 2.16 -19.84 -8.14
CA VAL A 74 1.95 -20.56 -9.40
C VAL A 74 2.88 -19.97 -10.44
N VAL A 75 3.59 -20.82 -11.18
CA VAL A 75 4.41 -20.41 -12.33
C VAL A 75 3.95 -21.18 -13.54
N THR A 76 3.62 -20.48 -14.62
CA THR A 76 3.06 -21.04 -15.85
C THR A 76 3.86 -20.58 -17.07
N ASN A 77 4.03 -21.48 -18.05
CA ASN A 77 4.59 -21.13 -19.36
C ASN A 77 3.51 -20.43 -20.20
N MET A 78 3.84 -19.24 -20.71
CA MET A 78 2.90 -18.39 -21.42
C MET A 78 2.50 -18.91 -22.80
N ALA A 79 3.41 -19.64 -23.49
CA ALA A 79 3.14 -20.16 -24.82
C ALA A 79 2.30 -21.44 -24.80
N THR A 80 2.54 -22.32 -23.80
CA THR A 80 1.88 -23.64 -23.71
C THR A 80 0.75 -23.71 -22.71
N GLY A 81 0.67 -22.76 -21.76
CA GLY A 81 -0.22 -22.82 -20.60
C GLY A 81 0.18 -23.90 -19.57
N GLU A 82 1.36 -24.52 -19.72
CA GLU A 82 1.81 -25.59 -18.84
C GLU A 82 2.20 -25.05 -17.47
N LEU A 83 1.75 -25.75 -16.42
CA LEU A 83 2.13 -25.49 -15.04
C LEU A 83 3.58 -25.92 -14.79
N VAL A 84 4.49 -24.96 -14.66
CA VAL A 84 5.92 -25.20 -14.39
C VAL A 84 6.18 -25.51 -12.92
N PHE A 85 5.51 -24.73 -12.04
CA PHE A 85 5.67 -24.88 -10.59
C PHE A 85 4.42 -24.44 -9.84
N THR A 86 4.12 -25.13 -8.74
CA THR A 86 3.15 -24.65 -7.75
C THR A 86 3.55 -25.10 -6.35
N ALA A 87 3.36 -24.23 -5.38
CA ALA A 87 3.51 -24.55 -3.96
C ALA A 87 2.58 -23.69 -3.11
N THR A 88 2.03 -24.28 -2.06
CA THR A 88 1.24 -23.57 -1.08
C THR A 88 2.15 -22.72 -0.20
N VAL A 89 1.88 -21.44 -0.09
CA VAL A 89 2.54 -20.51 0.85
C VAL A 89 1.83 -20.56 2.22
N GLY A 90 0.56 -20.97 2.25
CA GLY A 90 -0.28 -21.03 3.45
C GLY A 90 -1.12 -19.79 3.66
N GLU A 91 -1.54 -19.56 4.91
CA GLU A 91 -2.33 -18.38 5.34
C GLU A 91 -1.43 -17.17 5.68
N ILE A 92 -0.22 -17.12 5.12
CA ILE A 92 0.80 -16.10 5.39
C ILE A 92 0.60 -14.94 4.43
N LYS A 93 0.74 -13.72 4.91
CA LYS A 93 0.71 -12.50 4.08
C LYS A 93 1.87 -12.52 3.08
N VAL A 94 1.58 -12.46 1.78
CA VAL A 94 2.59 -12.25 0.75
C VAL A 94 2.75 -10.74 0.51
N ARG A 95 3.99 -10.28 0.51
CA ARG A 95 4.34 -8.85 0.42
C ARG A 95 4.98 -8.48 -0.90
N ASP A 96 5.65 -9.44 -1.55
CA ASP A 96 6.36 -9.18 -2.80
C ASP A 96 6.63 -10.48 -3.55
N LEU A 97 6.72 -10.37 -4.88
CA LEU A 97 7.01 -11.45 -5.80
C LEU A 97 7.96 -10.90 -6.87
N ARG A 98 9.16 -11.49 -7.02
CA ARG A 98 10.17 -11.03 -7.99
C ARG A 98 10.93 -12.18 -8.62
N TRP A 99 11.29 -12.03 -9.89
CA TRP A 99 12.18 -12.97 -10.56
C TRP A 99 13.65 -12.78 -10.14
N ILE A 100 14.36 -13.90 -9.99
CA ILE A 100 15.82 -13.98 -9.87
C ILE A 100 16.33 -14.73 -11.10
N GLY A 101 16.51 -14.01 -12.22
CA GLY A 101 16.71 -14.61 -13.55
C GLY A 101 15.54 -15.48 -13.99
N GLU A 102 15.74 -16.37 -14.93
CA GLU A 102 14.68 -17.23 -15.49
C GLU A 102 14.34 -18.45 -14.61
N GLY A 103 15.24 -18.86 -13.76
CA GLY A 103 15.11 -20.12 -13.04
C GLY A 103 14.62 -20.04 -11.61
N ARG A 104 14.41 -18.83 -11.08
CA ARG A 104 14.02 -18.65 -9.67
C ARG A 104 13.09 -17.47 -9.47
N VAL A 105 12.25 -17.61 -8.44
CA VAL A 105 11.36 -16.54 -7.96
C VAL A 105 11.62 -16.29 -6.47
N LEU A 106 11.72 -15.03 -6.08
CA LEU A 106 11.74 -14.60 -4.69
C LEU A 106 10.33 -14.23 -4.25
N VAL A 107 9.87 -14.84 -3.17
CA VAL A 107 8.61 -14.52 -2.49
C VAL A 107 8.95 -13.92 -1.14
N ILE A 108 8.44 -12.73 -0.84
CA ILE A 108 8.55 -12.11 0.47
C ILE A 108 7.23 -12.24 1.20
N THR A 109 7.28 -12.79 2.40
CA THR A 109 6.13 -12.99 3.27
C THR A 109 6.32 -12.28 4.60
N SER A 110 5.24 -12.06 5.35
CA SER A 110 5.33 -11.50 6.69
C SER A 110 4.35 -12.16 7.67
N GLN A 111 4.70 -12.10 8.95
CA GLN A 111 3.89 -12.59 10.06
C GLN A 111 4.07 -11.70 11.29
N SER A 112 2.97 -11.41 12.00
CA SER A 112 3.02 -10.74 13.30
C SER A 112 3.43 -11.77 14.38
N ARG A 113 4.63 -11.62 14.93
CA ARG A 113 5.20 -12.51 15.96
C ARG A 113 5.99 -11.74 17.01
N SER A 114 6.01 -12.26 18.22
CA SER A 114 6.97 -11.87 19.26
C SER A 114 8.13 -12.87 19.31
N ILE A 115 9.32 -12.39 19.68
CA ILE A 115 10.49 -13.24 19.97
C ILE A 115 10.95 -12.91 21.39
N PRO A 116 10.29 -13.48 22.43
CA PRO A 116 10.57 -13.12 23.83
C PRO A 116 12.01 -13.37 24.26
N THR A 117 12.64 -14.42 23.70
CA THR A 117 14.05 -14.77 23.96
C THR A 117 15.04 -13.70 23.50
N LEU A 118 14.64 -12.84 22.55
CA LEU A 118 15.41 -11.73 22.04
C LEU A 118 14.89 -10.37 22.51
N GLY A 119 13.85 -10.36 23.35
CA GLY A 119 13.19 -9.13 23.79
C GLY A 119 12.42 -8.39 22.69
N VAL A 120 12.09 -9.08 21.58
CA VAL A 120 11.32 -8.48 20.48
C VAL A 120 9.82 -8.58 20.83
N PRO A 121 9.11 -7.45 20.98
CA PRO A 121 7.66 -7.45 21.22
C PRO A 121 6.90 -7.99 20.00
N LEU A 122 5.58 -8.05 20.06
CA LEU A 122 4.76 -8.37 18.90
C LEU A 122 5.06 -7.37 17.79
N SER A 123 5.63 -7.88 16.70
CA SER A 123 6.11 -7.09 15.56
C SER A 123 5.86 -7.83 14.27
N GLU A 124 5.73 -7.13 13.16
CA GLU A 124 5.66 -7.75 11.85
C GLU A 124 7.06 -8.15 11.38
N LEU A 125 7.29 -9.45 11.23
CA LEU A 125 8.56 -10.01 10.78
C LEU A 125 8.46 -10.45 9.33
N TYR A 126 9.49 -10.12 8.54
CA TYR A 126 9.54 -10.41 7.10
C TYR A 126 10.47 -11.59 6.81
N PHE A 127 10.04 -12.45 5.89
CA PHE A 127 10.77 -13.66 5.49
C PHE A 127 10.90 -13.70 3.97
N GLY A 128 12.07 -14.10 3.46
CA GLY A 128 12.29 -14.33 2.04
C GLY A 128 12.33 -15.83 1.74
N GLN A 129 11.68 -16.26 0.68
CA GLN A 129 11.73 -17.60 0.15
C GLN A 129 12.12 -17.59 -1.32
N ILE A 130 13.15 -18.34 -1.69
CA ILE A 130 13.56 -18.54 -3.07
C ILE A 130 12.90 -19.83 -3.57
N VAL A 131 12.11 -19.72 -4.62
CA VAL A 131 11.57 -20.84 -5.39
C VAL A 131 12.58 -21.20 -6.47
N ASP A 132 13.15 -22.39 -6.42
CA ASP A 132 14.03 -22.94 -7.47
C ASP A 132 13.15 -23.80 -8.40
N LEU A 133 12.92 -23.32 -9.62
CA LEU A 133 12.00 -23.96 -10.57
C LEU A 133 12.56 -25.28 -11.12
N GLU A 134 13.88 -25.36 -11.30
CA GLU A 134 14.54 -26.57 -11.78
C GLU A 134 14.45 -27.71 -10.74
N LYS A 135 14.77 -27.39 -9.49
CA LYS A 135 14.79 -28.35 -8.39
C LYS A 135 13.43 -28.54 -7.73
N LYS A 136 12.44 -27.75 -8.12
CA LYS A 136 11.07 -27.74 -7.55
C LYS A 136 11.08 -27.65 -6.02
N LYS A 137 11.86 -26.74 -5.45
CA LYS A 137 12.00 -26.57 -4.00
C LYS A 137 11.96 -25.11 -3.55
N LEU A 138 11.61 -24.92 -2.28
CA LEU A 138 11.66 -23.66 -1.57
C LEU A 138 12.91 -23.59 -0.69
N VAL A 139 13.60 -22.45 -0.69
CA VAL A 139 14.80 -22.20 0.10
C VAL A 139 14.62 -20.89 0.87
N GLN A 140 14.65 -20.95 2.20
CA GLN A 140 14.50 -19.75 3.03
C GLN A 140 15.79 -18.91 3.01
N VAL A 141 15.63 -17.61 2.74
CA VAL A 141 16.72 -16.62 2.76
C VAL A 141 17.27 -16.49 4.19
N LEU A 142 18.60 -16.37 4.31
CA LEU A 142 19.36 -16.33 5.57
C LEU A 142 19.30 -17.64 6.38
N SER A 143 18.68 -18.71 5.87
CA SER A 143 18.70 -20.01 6.55
C SER A 143 20.13 -20.53 6.70
N ASN A 144 20.40 -21.26 7.81
CA ASN A 144 21.70 -21.83 8.12
C ASN A 144 22.87 -20.82 8.10
N THR A 145 22.57 -19.53 8.26
CA THR A 145 23.58 -18.47 8.40
C THR A 145 23.98 -18.39 9.88
N PRO A 146 25.26 -18.62 10.24
CA PRO A 146 25.69 -18.60 11.63
C PRO A 146 25.39 -17.27 12.31
N ASP A 147 24.85 -17.32 13.52
CA ASP A 147 24.54 -16.19 14.37
C ASP A 147 23.65 -15.10 13.73
N VAL A 148 22.84 -15.47 12.70
CA VAL A 148 21.91 -14.55 12.04
C VAL A 148 20.49 -15.06 12.18
N LEU A 149 19.59 -14.18 12.59
CA LEU A 149 18.16 -14.46 12.57
C LEU A 149 17.68 -14.55 11.11
N ALA A 150 16.97 -15.64 10.76
CA ALA A 150 16.46 -15.84 9.40
C ALA A 150 15.20 -14.96 9.11
N VAL A 151 15.32 -13.67 9.37
CA VAL A 151 14.33 -12.61 9.16
C VAL A 151 14.98 -11.49 8.35
N LEU A 152 14.25 -10.94 7.41
CA LEU A 152 14.70 -9.83 6.59
C LEU A 152 14.59 -8.51 7.36
N TYR A 153 15.64 -7.70 7.33
CA TYR A 153 15.62 -6.32 7.80
C TYR A 153 15.57 -5.37 6.60
N GLY A 154 14.36 -4.98 6.21
CA GLY A 154 14.09 -4.24 4.99
C GLY A 154 14.10 -5.11 3.73
N TRP A 155 13.93 -4.48 2.58
CA TRP A 155 13.76 -5.15 1.30
C TRP A 155 15.08 -5.70 0.76
N PRO A 156 15.12 -6.97 0.29
CA PRO A 156 16.29 -7.52 -0.39
C PRO A 156 16.47 -6.91 -1.77
N SER A 157 17.70 -6.95 -2.27
CA SER A 157 18.02 -6.45 -3.60
C SER A 157 18.58 -7.56 -4.49
N ILE A 158 18.06 -7.64 -5.73
CA ILE A 158 18.50 -8.57 -6.76
C ILE A 158 19.38 -7.78 -7.74
N ARG A 159 20.53 -8.36 -8.13
CA ARG A 159 21.44 -7.81 -9.13
C ARG A 159 21.87 -8.90 -10.09
N ARG A 160 22.13 -8.52 -11.34
CA ARG A 160 22.74 -9.40 -12.32
C ARG A 160 24.21 -9.02 -12.47
N THR A 161 25.10 -9.99 -12.22
CA THR A 161 26.53 -9.88 -12.40
C THR A 161 26.95 -10.72 -13.60
N PRO A 162 28.22 -10.59 -14.10
CA PRO A 162 28.73 -11.47 -15.16
C PRO A 162 28.72 -12.97 -14.77
N GLU A 163 28.77 -13.28 -13.48
CA GLU A 163 28.73 -14.65 -12.94
C GLU A 163 27.31 -15.16 -12.74
N GLY A 164 26.28 -14.34 -12.92
CA GLY A 164 24.88 -14.69 -12.74
C GLY A 164 24.15 -13.80 -11.74
N GLU A 165 22.97 -14.23 -11.35
CA GLU A 165 22.11 -13.47 -10.45
C GLU A 165 22.62 -13.54 -9.00
N VAL A 166 22.55 -12.40 -8.31
CA VAL A 166 22.96 -12.26 -6.91
C VAL A 166 21.82 -11.64 -6.11
N LEU A 167 21.56 -12.20 -4.94
CA LEU A 167 20.58 -11.70 -3.98
C LEU A 167 21.31 -11.16 -2.74
N PHE A 168 21.00 -9.94 -2.35
CA PHE A 168 21.47 -9.32 -1.12
C PHE A 168 20.33 -9.16 -0.14
N ALA A 169 20.55 -9.50 1.12
CA ALA A 169 19.60 -9.31 2.21
C ALA A 169 20.30 -8.79 3.46
N ARG A 170 19.63 -7.91 4.19
CA ARG A 170 20.07 -7.49 5.53
C ARG A 170 19.56 -8.47 6.57
N GLY A 171 20.44 -8.94 7.43
CA GLY A 171 20.12 -9.84 8.54
C GLY A 171 20.65 -9.31 9.86
N VAL A 172 19.95 -9.60 10.95
CA VAL A 172 20.31 -9.20 12.31
C VAL A 172 21.22 -10.26 12.93
N ASN A 173 22.43 -9.85 13.35
CA ASN A 173 23.33 -10.71 14.09
C ASN A 173 22.84 -10.89 15.53
N LEU A 174 22.63 -12.14 15.94
CA LEU A 174 22.06 -12.49 17.25
C LEU A 174 22.99 -12.20 18.44
N ALA A 175 24.31 -12.18 18.20
CA ALA A 175 25.29 -11.95 19.28
C ALA A 175 25.39 -10.49 19.71
N ASN A 176 25.17 -9.55 18.78
CA ASN A 176 25.42 -8.11 19.05
C ASN A 176 24.31 -7.18 18.53
N GLY A 177 23.27 -7.72 17.89
CA GLY A 177 22.16 -6.95 17.31
C GLY A 177 22.56 -6.07 16.11
N GLN A 178 23.74 -6.28 15.52
CA GLN A 178 24.16 -5.53 14.33
C GLN A 178 23.43 -6.03 13.10
N ILE A 179 23.05 -5.10 12.22
CA ILE A 179 22.48 -5.40 10.93
C ILE A 179 23.61 -5.46 9.91
N ASN A 180 23.75 -6.62 9.26
CA ASN A 180 24.78 -6.83 8.25
C ASN A 180 24.15 -7.13 6.91
N LEU A 181 24.81 -6.68 5.83
CA LEU A 181 24.44 -7.04 4.47
C LEU A 181 25.10 -8.38 4.12
N HIS A 182 24.27 -9.31 3.64
CA HIS A 182 24.69 -10.64 3.24
C HIS A 182 24.41 -10.86 1.75
N GLN A 183 25.34 -11.47 1.06
CA GLN A 183 25.11 -12.10 -0.23
C GLN A 183 24.55 -13.51 0.05
N ILE A 184 23.44 -13.83 -0.59
CA ILE A 184 22.69 -15.08 -0.37
C ILE A 184 23.09 -16.12 -1.41
N ASP A 185 23.49 -17.30 -0.97
CA ASP A 185 23.61 -18.47 -1.82
C ASP A 185 22.21 -18.92 -2.24
N LEU A 186 21.88 -18.78 -3.51
CA LEU A 186 20.54 -19.06 -4.05
C LEU A 186 20.14 -20.55 -3.99
N LYS A 187 21.10 -21.47 -3.76
CA LYS A 187 20.82 -22.91 -3.65
C LYS A 187 20.51 -23.34 -2.23
N THR A 188 21.13 -22.68 -1.24
CA THR A 188 21.05 -23.05 0.17
C THR A 188 20.35 -22.02 1.07
N GLY A 189 20.18 -20.80 0.59
CA GLY A 189 19.66 -19.67 1.39
C GLY A 189 20.67 -19.07 2.38
N ARG A 190 21.87 -19.66 2.49
CA ARG A 190 22.88 -19.23 3.44
C ARG A 190 23.44 -17.86 3.05
N GLY A 191 23.52 -16.94 4.02
CA GLY A 191 24.12 -15.63 3.85
C GLY A 191 25.63 -15.65 4.11
N ARG A 192 26.39 -15.01 3.21
CA ARG A 192 27.78 -14.64 3.43
C ARG A 192 27.84 -13.13 3.69
N PRO A 193 28.36 -12.65 4.83
CA PRO A 193 28.44 -11.22 5.09
C PRO A 193 29.38 -10.55 4.08
N VAL A 194 28.88 -9.49 3.43
CA VAL A 194 29.64 -8.69 2.45
C VAL A 194 29.92 -7.29 2.98
N LYS A 195 29.08 -6.79 3.88
CA LYS A 195 29.27 -5.49 4.51
C LYS A 195 28.75 -5.52 5.95
N ILE A 196 29.60 -5.15 6.89
CA ILE A 196 29.19 -4.85 8.26
C ILE A 196 28.64 -3.42 8.26
N MET A 197 27.40 -3.26 8.72
CA MET A 197 26.74 -1.98 8.84
C MET A 197 26.72 -1.54 10.30
N THR A 198 26.79 -0.23 10.53
CA THR A 198 26.62 0.34 11.86
C THR A 198 25.13 0.46 12.19
N ARG A 199 24.77 0.65 13.46
CA ARG A 199 23.38 0.96 13.87
C ARG A 199 22.86 2.25 13.25
N GLU A 200 23.75 3.14 12.81
CA GLU A 200 23.41 4.40 12.17
C GLU A 200 23.27 4.27 10.66
N THR A 201 23.56 3.09 10.05
CA THR A 201 23.33 2.86 8.62
C THR A 201 21.83 2.67 8.36
N ALA A 202 21.19 3.69 7.81
CA ALA A 202 19.76 3.67 7.52
C ALA A 202 19.44 2.90 6.24
N ASP A 203 20.22 3.13 5.17
CA ASP A 203 20.00 2.49 3.87
C ASP A 203 21.28 2.36 3.04
N TYR A 204 21.22 1.66 1.89
CA TYR A 204 22.34 1.47 0.98
C TYR A 204 21.87 1.26 -0.46
N VAL A 205 22.78 1.52 -1.41
CA VAL A 205 22.62 1.13 -2.83
C VAL A 205 23.79 0.26 -3.24
N ALA A 206 23.51 -0.88 -3.89
CA ALA A 206 24.51 -1.73 -4.53
C ALA A 206 24.39 -1.64 -6.05
N ASP A 207 25.55 -1.69 -6.74
CA ASP A 207 25.63 -1.66 -8.20
C ASP A 207 25.38 -3.04 -8.86
N GLY A 208 25.53 -3.10 -10.18
CA GLY A 208 25.40 -4.33 -10.96
C GLY A 208 26.47 -5.39 -10.67
N GLN A 209 27.58 -5.04 -10.01
CA GLN A 209 28.60 -5.98 -9.55
C GLN A 209 28.34 -6.48 -8.11
N GLY A 210 27.29 -5.95 -7.48
CA GLY A 210 26.96 -6.27 -6.10
C GLY A 210 27.81 -5.53 -5.07
N GLU A 211 28.59 -4.53 -5.49
CA GLU A 211 29.31 -3.67 -4.59
C GLU A 211 28.40 -2.57 -4.02
N VAL A 212 28.52 -2.30 -2.72
CA VAL A 212 27.83 -1.17 -2.10
C VAL A 212 28.49 0.11 -2.56
N ILE A 213 27.75 0.92 -3.33
CA ILE A 213 28.22 2.17 -3.94
C ILE A 213 27.74 3.44 -3.21
N ALA A 214 26.77 3.31 -2.32
CA ALA A 214 26.36 4.41 -1.45
C ALA A 214 25.73 3.86 -0.16
N MET A 215 25.82 4.60 0.92
CA MET A 215 25.11 4.34 2.18
C MET A 215 24.51 5.63 2.72
N ALA A 216 23.36 5.53 3.37
CA ALA A 216 22.77 6.58 4.19
C ALA A 216 23.13 6.32 5.66
N ARG A 217 23.70 7.31 6.32
CA ARG A 217 23.92 7.29 7.76
C ARG A 217 22.96 8.25 8.43
N TYR A 218 22.23 7.77 9.43
CA TYR A 218 21.32 8.59 10.21
C TYR A 218 21.61 8.48 11.71
N VAL A 219 21.82 9.61 12.35
CA VAL A 219 22.07 9.70 13.79
C VAL A 219 20.79 10.15 14.47
N GLU A 220 20.02 9.21 14.99
CA GLU A 220 18.71 9.40 15.58
C GLU A 220 18.64 10.54 16.61
N ARG A 221 19.62 10.61 17.49
CA ARG A 221 19.68 11.63 18.56
C ARG A 221 19.75 13.07 18.06
N SER A 222 20.48 13.30 16.98
CA SER A 222 20.65 14.63 16.38
C SER A 222 19.71 14.90 15.20
N GLY A 223 19.07 13.86 14.64
CA GLY A 223 18.33 13.96 13.39
C GLY A 223 19.22 14.22 12.18
N ARG A 224 20.54 13.90 12.28
CA ARG A 224 21.49 14.18 11.20
C ARG A 224 21.56 13.03 10.21
N TRP A 225 21.22 13.30 8.98
CA TRP A 225 21.37 12.41 7.85
C TRP A 225 22.65 12.74 7.07
N THR A 226 23.38 11.72 6.59
CA THR A 226 24.62 11.88 5.84
C THR A 226 24.69 10.90 4.69
N LEU A 227 24.91 11.38 3.48
CA LEU A 227 25.28 10.57 2.32
C LEU A 227 26.74 10.12 2.47
N MET A 228 26.94 8.80 2.45
CA MET A 228 28.25 8.16 2.52
C MET A 228 28.61 7.61 1.14
N LEU A 229 29.67 8.13 0.53
CA LEU A 229 30.16 7.73 -0.79
C LEU A 229 31.48 6.95 -0.69
N PRO A 230 31.84 6.08 -1.64
CA PRO A 230 33.06 5.30 -1.61
C PRO A 230 34.30 6.18 -1.78
N ARG A 231 35.34 5.88 -1.00
CA ARG A 231 36.66 6.51 -1.14
C ARG A 231 37.74 5.51 -0.76
N GLY A 232 38.52 5.05 -1.74
CA GLY A 232 39.51 4.00 -1.52
C GLY A 232 38.83 2.70 -1.04
N ARG A 233 39.24 2.19 0.13
CA ARG A 233 38.63 0.99 0.74
C ARG A 233 37.48 1.28 1.69
N GLY A 234 37.08 2.54 1.86
CA GLY A 234 36.07 2.95 2.82
C GLY A 234 34.99 3.86 2.24
N PHE A 235 34.21 4.44 3.14
CA PHE A 235 33.17 5.41 2.84
C PHE A 235 33.45 6.71 3.59
N TYR A 236 33.15 7.86 2.97
CA TYR A 236 33.28 9.18 3.59
C TYR A 236 31.94 9.93 3.47
N GLY A 237 31.72 10.87 4.39
CA GLY A 237 30.55 11.75 4.33
C GLY A 237 30.69 12.75 3.18
N GLY A 238 29.85 12.61 2.16
CA GLY A 238 29.77 13.53 1.03
C GLY A 238 28.91 14.76 1.34
N TRP A 239 27.66 14.55 1.67
CA TRP A 239 26.70 15.61 2.01
C TRP A 239 25.93 15.25 3.27
N SER A 240 25.57 16.24 4.09
CA SER A 240 24.81 16.04 5.32
C SER A 240 23.77 17.13 5.52
N VAL A 241 22.66 16.75 6.12
CA VAL A 241 21.55 17.64 6.46
C VAL A 241 20.96 17.28 7.82
N ASP A 242 20.46 18.27 8.53
CA ASP A 242 19.64 18.05 9.72
C ASP A 242 18.21 17.82 9.29
N ALA A 243 17.75 16.57 9.39
CA ALA A 243 16.47 16.08 8.92
C ALA A 243 15.81 15.24 10.04
N PRO A 244 15.33 15.89 11.10
CA PRO A 244 14.80 15.18 12.27
C PRO A 244 13.51 14.39 12.00
N VAL A 245 12.79 14.72 10.92
CA VAL A 245 11.56 14.04 10.50
C VAL A 245 11.65 13.59 9.04
N ASP A 246 11.80 14.54 8.10
CA ASP A 246 11.80 14.26 6.66
C ASP A 246 13.21 13.97 6.18
N THR A 247 13.64 12.72 6.31
CA THR A 247 14.98 12.30 5.88
C THR A 247 15.05 12.14 4.37
N PRO A 248 16.20 12.50 3.74
CA PRO A 248 16.47 12.09 2.37
C PRO A 248 16.38 10.57 2.22
N ALA A 249 15.93 10.10 1.06
CA ALA A 249 15.73 8.68 0.79
C ALA A 249 16.47 8.24 -0.47
N PHE A 250 16.97 6.99 -0.48
CA PHE A 250 17.47 6.34 -1.68
C PHE A 250 16.34 5.69 -2.45
N TYR A 251 16.37 5.88 -3.77
CA TYR A 251 15.41 5.27 -4.70
C TYR A 251 16.06 4.24 -5.62
N GLY A 252 17.32 3.91 -5.41
CA GLY A 252 18.05 2.90 -6.16
C GLY A 252 19.15 3.47 -7.07
N MET A 253 19.45 2.74 -8.14
CA MET A 253 20.44 3.16 -9.12
C MET A 253 19.85 4.24 -10.03
N GLY A 254 20.72 5.13 -10.52
CA GLY A 254 20.39 6.13 -11.53
C GLY A 254 20.43 5.57 -12.94
N ARG A 255 20.60 6.46 -13.92
CA ARG A 255 20.65 6.13 -15.36
C ARG A 255 21.93 5.42 -15.78
N THR A 256 22.96 5.46 -14.96
CA THR A 256 24.24 4.81 -15.24
C THR A 256 24.70 3.94 -14.06
N PRO A 257 25.61 2.97 -14.28
CA PRO A 257 26.07 2.08 -13.21
C PRO A 257 26.76 2.77 -12.02
N ARG A 258 27.24 4.02 -12.20
CA ARG A 258 27.92 4.80 -11.14
C ARG A 258 27.11 5.97 -10.65
N THR A 259 25.78 5.92 -10.83
CA THR A 259 24.87 6.93 -10.31
C THR A 259 23.78 6.29 -9.44
N ILE A 260 23.32 7.05 -8.43
CA ILE A 260 22.22 6.69 -7.54
C ILE A 260 21.14 7.76 -7.57
N VAL A 261 19.90 7.42 -7.25
CA VAL A 261 18.82 8.38 -7.12
C VAL A 261 18.56 8.67 -5.65
N ILE A 262 18.50 9.95 -5.30
CA ILE A 262 18.20 10.45 -3.95
C ILE A 262 17.07 11.47 -4.05
N GLY A 263 16.01 11.28 -3.25
CA GLY A 263 15.05 12.33 -2.96
C GLY A 263 15.57 13.18 -1.79
N ALA A 264 15.76 14.46 -2.01
CA ALA A 264 16.31 15.34 -0.99
C ALA A 264 15.84 16.79 -1.15
N ASP A 265 15.74 17.50 -0.05
CA ASP A 265 15.57 18.96 -0.05
C ASP A 265 16.95 19.61 -0.19
N ARG A 266 17.25 20.13 -1.37
CA ARG A 266 18.53 20.77 -1.75
C ARG A 266 18.25 22.16 -2.33
N PRO A 267 17.87 23.14 -1.49
CA PRO A 267 17.54 24.49 -1.96
C PRO A 267 18.73 25.20 -2.66
N ASP A 268 19.96 24.76 -2.38
CA ASP A 268 21.16 25.24 -3.04
C ASP A 268 21.33 24.75 -4.48
N LEU A 269 20.62 23.67 -4.88
CA LEU A 269 20.64 23.10 -6.23
C LEU A 269 19.28 23.21 -6.93
N ALA A 270 18.22 23.44 -6.19
CA ALA A 270 16.89 23.67 -6.75
C ALA A 270 16.90 25.05 -7.44
N GLN A 271 16.93 25.09 -8.75
CA GLN A 271 16.37 26.23 -9.47
C GLN A 271 14.90 26.31 -9.03
N GLN A 272 14.41 27.51 -8.72
CA GLN A 272 13.05 27.74 -8.23
C GLN A 272 12.08 26.79 -8.91
N ASP A 273 11.45 25.93 -8.11
CA ASP A 273 10.36 25.10 -8.59
C ASP A 273 9.37 26.02 -9.29
N LEU A 274 8.99 25.61 -10.50
CA LEU A 274 8.06 26.38 -11.31
C LEU A 274 6.74 26.65 -10.59
N ASP A 275 6.46 25.90 -9.51
CA ASP A 275 5.19 25.94 -8.77
C ASP A 275 5.34 26.15 -7.24
N GLY A 276 6.57 26.24 -6.68
CA GLY A 276 6.77 26.43 -5.22
C GLY A 276 6.28 25.27 -4.33
N GLU A 277 5.96 24.12 -4.90
CA GLU A 277 5.09 23.12 -4.30
C GLU A 277 5.74 21.76 -4.03
N THR A 278 7.00 21.52 -4.44
CA THR A 278 7.52 20.15 -4.40
C THR A 278 8.08 19.73 -3.03
N PRO A 279 7.70 18.52 -2.56
CA PRO A 279 8.49 17.77 -1.59
C PRO A 279 9.87 17.46 -2.17
N ALA A 280 10.75 16.85 -1.43
CA ALA A 280 12.12 16.52 -1.83
C ALA A 280 12.29 16.26 -3.35
N VAL A 281 13.13 17.04 -4.01
CA VAL A 281 13.43 16.91 -5.46
C VAL A 281 14.23 15.62 -5.69
N MET A 282 14.01 14.96 -6.82
CA MET A 282 14.78 13.79 -7.22
C MET A 282 16.09 14.20 -7.89
N PHE A 283 17.18 13.75 -7.32
CA PHE A 283 18.52 13.97 -7.85
C PHE A 283 19.19 12.66 -8.22
N GLU A 284 19.91 12.67 -9.31
CA GLU A 284 20.92 11.67 -9.63
C GLU A 284 22.27 12.13 -9.09
N VAL A 285 22.96 11.27 -8.32
CA VAL A 285 24.27 11.57 -7.73
C VAL A 285 25.32 10.62 -8.30
N ASN A 286 26.38 11.16 -8.88
CA ASN A 286 27.52 10.39 -9.31
C ASN A 286 28.35 10.00 -8.06
N VAL A 287 28.53 8.71 -7.82
CA VAL A 287 29.16 8.22 -6.58
C VAL A 287 30.67 8.41 -6.55
N ASP A 288 31.32 8.61 -7.68
CA ASP A 288 32.78 8.80 -7.80
C ASP A 288 33.15 10.28 -7.64
N THR A 289 32.38 11.19 -8.23
CA THR A 289 32.64 12.64 -8.18
C THR A 289 31.89 13.34 -7.04
N GLY A 290 30.75 12.77 -6.59
CA GLY A 290 29.84 13.42 -5.65
C GLY A 290 28.98 14.51 -6.29
N GLU A 291 28.95 14.62 -7.62
CA GLU A 291 28.15 15.59 -8.36
C GLU A 291 26.67 15.20 -8.34
N TRP A 292 25.82 16.20 -8.13
CA TRP A 292 24.36 16.09 -8.09
C TRP A 292 23.75 16.71 -9.35
N THR A 293 22.88 15.97 -10.01
CA THR A 293 22.12 16.44 -11.18
C THR A 293 20.63 16.22 -10.92
N ARG A 294 19.80 17.24 -11.08
CA ARG A 294 18.34 17.08 -10.99
C ARG A 294 17.86 16.13 -12.09
N LEU A 295 16.99 15.18 -11.73
CA LEU A 295 16.31 14.35 -12.71
C LEU A 295 15.25 15.17 -13.45
N PRO A 296 15.08 14.95 -14.78
CA PRO A 296 14.23 15.79 -15.62
C PRO A 296 12.76 15.40 -15.57
N PHE A 297 12.27 14.98 -14.41
CA PHE A 297 10.84 14.74 -14.24
C PHE A 297 10.07 16.06 -14.11
N GLU A 298 8.95 16.14 -14.82
CA GLU A 298 8.08 17.31 -14.83
C GLU A 298 7.42 17.52 -13.48
N HIS A 299 7.05 16.40 -12.83
CA HIS A 299 6.42 16.37 -11.51
C HIS A 299 7.18 15.45 -10.54
N HIS A 300 6.95 15.61 -9.24
CA HIS A 300 7.51 14.69 -8.25
C HIS A 300 6.90 13.29 -8.42
N PRO A 301 7.71 12.24 -8.69
CA PRO A 301 7.20 10.89 -8.85
C PRO A 301 6.83 10.22 -7.52
N ASP A 302 5.81 9.39 -7.55
CA ASP A 302 5.51 8.49 -6.44
C ASP A 302 6.37 7.23 -6.47
N ASN A 303 6.67 6.73 -7.70
CA ASN A 303 7.51 5.55 -7.87
C ASN A 303 8.53 5.75 -8.99
N LEU A 304 9.69 5.12 -8.84
CA LEU A 304 10.69 5.03 -9.91
C LEU A 304 10.62 3.67 -10.59
N ILE A 305 10.73 3.68 -11.91
CA ILE A 305 10.71 2.48 -12.75
C ILE A 305 12.13 2.15 -13.17
N HIS A 306 12.57 0.96 -12.80
CA HIS A 306 13.91 0.46 -13.11
C HIS A 306 13.84 -0.70 -14.09
N HIS A 307 14.85 -0.81 -14.94
CA HIS A 307 15.01 -1.94 -15.84
C HIS A 307 15.13 -3.25 -15.04
N SER A 308 14.41 -4.29 -15.45
CA SER A 308 14.31 -5.55 -14.70
C SER A 308 15.67 -6.21 -14.43
N ALA A 309 16.58 -6.21 -15.39
CA ALA A 309 17.90 -6.84 -15.30
C ALA A 309 18.98 -5.90 -14.76
N THR A 310 19.18 -4.73 -15.39
CA THR A 310 20.28 -3.81 -15.05
C THR A 310 20.01 -2.97 -13.81
N ARG A 311 18.76 -2.85 -13.41
CA ARG A 311 18.27 -1.97 -12.33
C ARG A 311 18.57 -0.50 -12.53
N LEU A 312 18.95 -0.09 -13.74
CA LEU A 312 19.10 1.31 -14.12
C LEU A 312 17.73 1.99 -14.22
N LEU A 313 17.69 3.26 -13.93
CA LEU A 313 16.47 4.07 -13.98
C LEU A 313 15.96 4.20 -15.41
N LEU A 314 14.73 3.77 -15.65
CA LEU A 314 14.02 3.92 -16.94
C LEU A 314 13.06 5.10 -16.96
N GLY A 315 12.45 5.41 -15.81
CA GLY A 315 11.40 6.41 -15.74
C GLY A 315 10.77 6.47 -14.36
N ALA A 316 9.60 7.08 -14.31
CA ALA A 316 8.86 7.30 -13.09
C ALA A 316 7.35 7.17 -13.33
N SER A 317 6.60 6.96 -12.26
CA SER A 317 5.15 7.06 -12.26
C SER A 317 4.66 7.95 -11.13
N ARG A 318 3.54 8.62 -11.37
CA ARG A 318 2.81 9.41 -10.41
C ARG A 318 1.32 9.07 -10.52
N GLU A 319 0.69 8.89 -9.38
CA GLU A 319 -0.76 8.79 -9.34
C GLU A 319 -1.36 10.19 -9.52
N GLU A 320 -2.17 10.38 -10.54
CA GLU A 320 -2.99 11.56 -10.75
C GLU A 320 -4.46 11.25 -10.44
N GLU A 321 -5.30 12.25 -10.47
CA GLU A 321 -6.70 12.10 -10.07
C GLU A 321 -7.50 11.17 -10.98
N ASP A 322 -7.14 11.04 -12.24
CA ASP A 322 -7.81 10.20 -13.25
C ASP A 322 -7.10 8.86 -13.54
N GLY A 323 -5.94 8.63 -12.91
CA GLY A 323 -5.14 7.42 -13.04
C GLY A 323 -3.64 7.68 -12.94
N THR A 324 -2.82 6.69 -13.27
CA THR A 324 -1.36 6.76 -13.14
C THR A 324 -0.70 7.37 -14.38
N ARG A 325 0.01 8.46 -14.21
CA ARG A 325 0.85 9.08 -15.25
C ARG A 325 2.25 8.48 -15.21
N TYR A 326 2.85 8.28 -16.38
CA TYR A 326 4.19 7.74 -16.56
C TYR A 326 5.09 8.67 -17.36
N GLU A 327 6.30 8.89 -16.84
CA GLU A 327 7.36 9.64 -17.51
C GLU A 327 8.57 8.73 -17.70
N PHE A 328 8.83 8.30 -18.96
CA PHE A 328 9.97 7.46 -19.30
C PHE A 328 11.12 8.29 -19.85
N LEU A 329 12.33 8.07 -19.33
CA LEU A 329 13.56 8.73 -19.76
C LEU A 329 14.10 8.11 -21.04
N GLU A 330 13.79 6.84 -21.32
CA GLU A 330 14.14 6.16 -22.55
C GLU A 330 13.06 6.34 -23.62
N PRO A 331 13.42 6.79 -24.85
CA PRO A 331 12.44 7.03 -25.90
C PRO A 331 11.61 5.80 -26.31
N GLU A 332 12.22 4.60 -26.26
CA GLU A 332 11.57 3.34 -26.63
C GLU A 332 10.51 2.95 -25.59
N ALA A 333 10.86 2.97 -24.30
CA ALA A 333 9.91 2.74 -23.21
C ALA A 333 8.74 3.74 -23.25
N ALA A 334 9.05 5.03 -23.50
CA ALA A 334 8.04 6.07 -23.67
C ALA A 334 7.11 5.80 -24.86
N ARG A 335 7.64 5.32 -25.98
CA ARG A 335 6.84 4.98 -27.17
C ARG A 335 5.90 3.82 -26.89
N ARG A 336 6.40 2.76 -26.25
CA ARG A 336 5.64 1.56 -25.89
C ARG A 336 4.55 1.89 -24.88
N TRP A 337 4.88 2.66 -23.84
CA TRP A 337 3.87 3.09 -22.89
C TRP A 337 2.76 3.91 -23.54
N ARG A 338 3.09 4.86 -24.44
CA ARG A 338 2.05 5.61 -25.18
C ARG A 338 1.14 4.70 -26.01
N ALA A 339 1.65 3.58 -26.53
CA ALA A 339 0.80 2.60 -27.23
C ALA A 339 -0.17 1.89 -26.26
N ILE A 340 0.31 1.49 -25.07
CA ILE A 340 -0.54 0.94 -24.01
C ILE A 340 -1.62 1.95 -23.60
N ALA A 341 -1.25 3.19 -23.27
CA ALA A 341 -2.17 4.22 -22.84
C ALA A 341 -3.28 4.50 -23.88
N ARG A 342 -2.95 4.42 -25.18
CA ARG A 342 -3.97 4.55 -26.24
C ARG A 342 -4.87 3.32 -26.37
N ALA A 343 -4.35 2.13 -26.14
CA ALA A 343 -5.13 0.89 -26.22
C ALA A 343 -6.12 0.77 -25.03
N PHE A 344 -5.79 1.39 -23.90
CA PHE A 344 -6.56 1.34 -22.65
C PHE A 344 -7.07 2.72 -22.22
N VAL A 345 -7.43 3.60 -23.16
CA VAL A 345 -7.71 5.04 -22.94
C VAL A 345 -8.64 5.27 -21.76
N ASP A 346 -9.71 4.61 -21.55
CA ASP A 346 -10.68 4.87 -20.47
C ASP A 346 -10.54 3.90 -19.28
N LYS A 347 -9.45 3.15 -19.20
CA LYS A 347 -9.24 2.06 -18.25
C LYS A 347 -8.24 2.37 -17.13
N ALA A 348 -7.58 3.54 -17.17
CA ALA A 348 -6.52 3.93 -16.24
C ALA A 348 -5.46 2.83 -16.04
N PRO A 349 -4.73 2.41 -17.10
CA PRO A 349 -3.83 1.28 -17.05
C PRO A 349 -2.65 1.54 -16.11
N ARG A 350 -2.30 0.56 -15.29
CA ARG A 350 -1.10 0.56 -14.44
C ARG A 350 -0.11 -0.49 -14.93
N LEU A 351 1.16 -0.09 -15.07
CA LEU A 351 2.24 -0.98 -15.41
C LEU A 351 2.58 -1.85 -14.19
N VAL A 352 2.47 -3.16 -14.34
CA VAL A 352 2.87 -4.12 -13.31
C VAL A 352 4.32 -4.53 -13.52
N SER A 353 4.67 -5.03 -14.71
CA SER A 353 6.04 -5.39 -15.08
C SER A 353 6.28 -5.37 -16.58
N TRP A 354 7.57 -5.32 -16.95
CA TRP A 354 8.08 -5.52 -18.30
C TRP A 354 8.95 -6.78 -18.34
N ASN A 355 8.97 -7.49 -19.47
CA ASN A 355 10.09 -8.39 -19.74
C ASN A 355 11.37 -7.59 -20.04
N GLU A 356 12.53 -8.25 -20.12
CA GLU A 356 13.83 -7.56 -20.17
C GLU A 356 14.01 -6.68 -21.40
N ASP A 357 13.56 -7.12 -22.58
CA ASP A 357 13.63 -6.36 -23.83
C ASP A 357 12.42 -5.44 -24.06
N GLN A 358 11.51 -5.37 -23.08
CA GLN A 358 10.29 -4.56 -23.10
C GLN A 358 9.34 -4.86 -24.27
N THR A 359 9.46 -6.03 -24.93
CA THR A 359 8.53 -6.48 -25.98
C THR A 359 7.19 -6.95 -25.44
N MET A 360 7.12 -7.20 -24.13
CA MET A 360 5.90 -7.59 -23.41
C MET A 360 5.74 -6.76 -22.14
N ALA A 361 4.50 -6.39 -21.85
CA ALA A 361 4.12 -5.67 -20.63
C ALA A 361 2.95 -6.37 -19.94
N LEU A 362 3.05 -6.50 -18.63
CA LEU A 362 1.91 -6.85 -17.78
C LEU A 362 1.26 -5.55 -17.30
N VAL A 363 -0.02 -5.40 -17.59
CA VAL A 363 -0.81 -4.20 -17.28
C VAL A 363 -1.98 -4.58 -16.39
N PHE A 364 -2.29 -3.75 -15.42
CA PHE A 364 -3.46 -3.89 -14.56
C PHE A 364 -4.44 -2.75 -14.83
N THR A 365 -5.74 -3.08 -14.92
CA THR A 365 -6.81 -2.09 -15.08
C THR A 365 -7.93 -2.40 -14.10
N ASP A 366 -8.52 -1.37 -13.46
CA ASP A 366 -9.61 -1.52 -12.51
C ASP A 366 -10.61 -0.35 -12.49
N LYS A 367 -10.50 0.58 -13.42
CA LYS A 367 -11.49 1.66 -13.58
C LYS A 367 -12.77 1.10 -14.18
N ASN A 368 -13.86 1.13 -13.41
CA ASN A 368 -15.17 0.56 -13.76
C ASN A 368 -15.14 -0.96 -14.03
N GLU A 369 -14.20 -1.66 -13.43
CA GLU A 369 -14.10 -3.12 -13.48
C GLU A 369 -13.42 -3.65 -12.22
N SER A 370 -13.57 -4.94 -11.91
CA SER A 370 -13.12 -5.53 -10.65
C SER A 370 -11.66 -6.03 -10.65
N GLY A 371 -10.79 -5.34 -11.41
CA GLY A 371 -9.36 -5.59 -11.52
C GLY A 371 -9.01 -6.69 -12.52
N LEU A 372 -8.37 -6.30 -13.63
CA LEU A 372 -7.92 -7.21 -14.69
C LEU A 372 -6.41 -7.13 -14.88
N TYR A 373 -5.73 -8.27 -14.84
CA TYR A 373 -4.36 -8.44 -15.32
C TYR A 373 -4.37 -8.77 -16.80
N GLN A 374 -3.63 -8.00 -17.61
CA GLN A 374 -3.60 -8.12 -19.05
C GLN A 374 -2.16 -8.14 -19.55
N LEU A 375 -1.85 -9.08 -20.46
CA LEU A 375 -0.58 -9.14 -21.14
C LEU A 375 -0.66 -8.40 -22.47
N VAL A 376 0.19 -7.41 -22.65
CA VAL A 376 0.40 -6.69 -23.91
C VAL A 376 1.64 -7.25 -24.58
N SER A 377 1.52 -7.78 -25.79
CA SER A 377 2.63 -8.22 -26.64
C SER A 377 2.77 -7.27 -27.83
N PHE A 378 3.89 -6.53 -27.89
CA PHE A 378 4.10 -5.56 -28.97
C PHE A 378 4.41 -6.23 -30.31
N ASP A 379 5.12 -7.38 -30.28
CA ASP A 379 5.46 -8.12 -31.49
C ASP A 379 4.22 -8.74 -32.15
N ARG A 380 3.26 -9.21 -31.35
CA ARG A 380 1.99 -9.76 -31.84
C ARG A 380 0.91 -8.69 -32.05
N GLY A 381 1.07 -7.51 -31.46
CA GLY A 381 0.08 -6.43 -31.52
C GLY A 381 -1.24 -6.77 -30.82
N VAL A 382 -1.20 -7.55 -29.70
CA VAL A 382 -2.38 -8.02 -28.97
C VAL A 382 -2.29 -7.69 -27.49
N ALA A 383 -3.46 -7.58 -26.87
CA ALA A 383 -3.63 -7.57 -25.41
C ALA A 383 -4.56 -8.72 -25.00
N GLU A 384 -4.14 -9.53 -24.04
CA GLU A 384 -4.85 -10.72 -23.58
C GLU A 384 -5.11 -10.63 -22.08
N ILE A 385 -6.37 -10.88 -21.63
CA ILE A 385 -6.70 -10.95 -20.21
C ILE A 385 -6.14 -12.27 -19.65
N LEU A 386 -5.32 -12.16 -18.62
CA LEU A 386 -4.73 -13.31 -17.94
C LEU A 386 -5.50 -13.71 -16.67
N ALA A 387 -5.99 -12.73 -15.92
CA ALA A 387 -6.68 -12.99 -14.65
C ALA A 387 -7.58 -11.80 -14.26
N GLN A 388 -8.55 -12.08 -13.41
CA GLN A 388 -9.42 -11.11 -12.76
C GLN A 388 -9.25 -11.17 -11.25
N SER A 389 -9.12 -10.01 -10.58
CA SER A 389 -8.89 -9.95 -9.12
C SER A 389 -10.14 -10.36 -8.33
N TYR A 390 -11.33 -9.93 -8.75
CA TYR A 390 -12.61 -10.28 -8.11
C TYR A 390 -13.56 -10.91 -9.13
N PRO A 391 -13.38 -12.21 -9.47
CA PRO A 391 -14.13 -12.87 -10.55
C PRO A 391 -15.62 -13.05 -10.25
N GLU A 392 -16.03 -12.96 -8.98
CA GLU A 392 -17.43 -13.06 -8.57
C GLU A 392 -18.21 -11.72 -8.74
N ILE A 393 -17.53 -10.65 -9.15
CA ILE A 393 -18.12 -9.33 -9.37
C ILE A 393 -18.05 -9.00 -10.86
N ALA A 394 -19.20 -9.06 -11.52
CA ALA A 394 -19.30 -8.69 -12.93
C ALA A 394 -19.15 -7.17 -13.13
N ALA A 395 -18.73 -6.74 -14.31
CA ALA A 395 -18.48 -5.33 -14.59
C ALA A 395 -19.75 -4.45 -14.37
N GLU A 396 -20.93 -4.97 -14.70
CA GLU A 396 -22.20 -4.27 -14.50
C GLU A 396 -22.60 -4.10 -13.03
N GLN A 397 -21.93 -4.82 -12.13
CA GLN A 397 -22.12 -4.76 -10.68
C GLN A 397 -21.09 -3.84 -9.99
N VAL A 398 -20.17 -3.27 -10.75
CA VAL A 398 -19.20 -2.28 -10.26
C VAL A 398 -19.85 -0.90 -10.29
N GLY A 399 -19.86 -0.24 -9.15
CA GLY A 399 -20.34 1.14 -9.02
C GLY A 399 -19.42 2.11 -9.73
N ALA A 400 -19.97 3.07 -10.45
CA ALA A 400 -19.18 4.10 -11.12
C ALA A 400 -18.43 4.97 -10.13
N VAL A 401 -17.13 5.14 -10.33
CA VAL A 401 -16.26 6.01 -9.54
C VAL A 401 -16.06 7.32 -10.29
N ARG A 402 -16.48 8.43 -9.67
CA ARG A 402 -16.34 9.79 -10.20
C ARG A 402 -15.34 10.56 -9.39
N GLN A 403 -14.37 11.16 -10.05
CA GLN A 403 -13.54 12.20 -9.44
C GLN A 403 -14.40 13.42 -9.10
N ILE A 404 -14.18 14.00 -7.94
CA ILE A 404 -14.83 15.23 -7.50
C ILE A 404 -13.82 16.20 -6.92
N GLN A 405 -14.15 17.49 -6.98
CA GLN A 405 -13.39 18.56 -6.33
C GLN A 405 -14.36 19.52 -5.65
N TYR A 406 -14.01 20.01 -4.47
CA TYR A 406 -14.79 20.99 -3.73
C TYR A 406 -13.90 21.89 -2.87
N ALA A 407 -14.35 23.07 -2.57
CA ALA A 407 -13.65 23.99 -1.68
C ALA A 407 -13.99 23.66 -0.21
N ALA A 408 -12.97 23.49 0.62
CA ALA A 408 -13.12 23.52 2.07
C ALA A 408 -13.61 24.91 2.55
N ALA A 409 -14.09 25.00 3.79
CA ALA A 409 -14.63 26.25 4.34
C ALA A 409 -13.61 27.40 4.35
N ASP A 410 -12.32 27.13 4.35
CA ASP A 410 -11.24 28.10 4.27
C ASP A 410 -10.71 28.35 2.84
N GLY A 411 -11.37 27.77 1.83
CA GLY A 411 -11.04 27.94 0.42
C GLY A 411 -9.97 26.98 -0.12
N LEU A 412 -9.43 26.07 0.70
CA LEU A 412 -8.53 25.02 0.21
C LEU A 412 -9.30 24.05 -0.69
N GLU A 413 -8.76 23.78 -1.88
CA GLU A 413 -9.35 22.82 -2.80
C GLU A 413 -9.06 21.40 -2.36
N ILE A 414 -10.12 20.58 -2.21
CA ILE A 414 -10.06 19.19 -1.80
C ILE A 414 -10.52 18.31 -2.95
N SER A 415 -9.69 17.38 -3.35
CA SER A 415 -10.04 16.34 -4.34
C SER A 415 -10.52 15.06 -3.64
N GLY A 416 -11.28 14.26 -4.36
CA GLY A 416 -11.73 12.96 -3.85
C GLY A 416 -12.49 12.15 -4.89
N TYR A 417 -13.05 11.04 -4.44
CA TYR A 417 -13.79 10.12 -5.29
C TYR A 417 -15.18 9.87 -4.71
N LEU A 418 -16.15 9.85 -5.61
CA LEU A 418 -17.54 9.49 -5.29
C LEU A 418 -17.88 8.18 -6.00
N THR A 419 -18.02 7.11 -5.23
CA THR A 419 -18.52 5.83 -5.75
C THR A 419 -20.04 5.81 -5.63
N LEU A 420 -20.72 5.56 -6.75
CA LEU A 420 -22.19 5.49 -6.83
C LEU A 420 -22.66 4.04 -6.80
N PRO A 421 -23.89 3.77 -6.34
CA PRO A 421 -24.49 2.45 -6.49
C PRO A 421 -24.50 1.98 -7.95
N PRO A 422 -24.27 0.69 -8.23
CA PRO A 422 -24.32 0.17 -9.59
C PRO A 422 -25.62 0.52 -10.31
N GLY A 423 -25.50 0.99 -11.57
CA GLY A 423 -26.63 1.38 -12.41
C GLY A 423 -27.29 2.73 -12.04
N VAL A 424 -26.70 3.52 -11.16
CA VAL A 424 -27.18 4.87 -10.82
C VAL A 424 -26.34 5.90 -11.56
N ASP A 425 -26.88 6.43 -12.67
CA ASP A 425 -26.21 7.46 -13.48
C ASP A 425 -26.59 8.88 -13.06
N ASP A 426 -27.80 9.09 -12.55
CA ASP A 426 -28.30 10.37 -12.06
C ASP A 426 -28.68 10.28 -10.57
N PRO A 427 -27.71 10.46 -9.65
CA PRO A 427 -27.93 10.29 -8.23
C PRO A 427 -28.73 11.46 -7.64
N SER A 428 -29.75 11.15 -6.81
CA SER A 428 -30.54 12.13 -6.12
C SER A 428 -30.89 11.66 -4.70
N LYS A 429 -30.54 12.47 -3.70
CA LYS A 429 -30.83 12.24 -2.28
C LYS A 429 -30.47 10.83 -1.80
N LEU A 430 -29.30 10.33 -2.21
CA LEU A 430 -28.79 9.06 -1.75
C LEU A 430 -28.33 9.14 -0.27
N PRO A 431 -28.41 8.03 0.47
CA PRO A 431 -27.69 7.94 1.74
C PRO A 431 -26.18 7.93 1.48
N LEU A 432 -25.42 8.64 2.30
CA LEU A 432 -23.98 8.80 2.14
C LEU A 432 -23.21 8.03 3.21
N VAL A 433 -22.12 7.41 2.79
CA VAL A 433 -21.03 7.00 3.67
C VAL A 433 -19.78 7.81 3.30
N VAL A 434 -19.24 8.57 4.24
CA VAL A 434 -17.91 9.15 4.13
C VAL A 434 -16.92 8.08 4.56
N LEU A 435 -16.12 7.57 3.64
CA LEU A 435 -15.09 6.57 3.86
C LEU A 435 -13.72 7.26 3.91
N ALA A 436 -13.25 7.57 5.14
CA ALA A 436 -12.00 8.26 5.33
C ALA A 436 -10.81 7.29 5.30
N HIS A 437 -9.81 7.58 4.47
CA HIS A 437 -8.58 6.77 4.38
C HIS A 437 -7.70 6.87 5.63
N GLY A 438 -6.81 5.89 5.80
CA GLY A 438 -5.79 5.86 6.84
C GLY A 438 -4.58 6.74 6.51
N GLY A 439 -3.55 6.67 7.32
CA GLY A 439 -2.32 7.43 7.16
C GLY A 439 -2.05 8.35 8.35
N PRO A 440 -2.29 9.69 8.29
CA PRO A 440 -3.01 10.48 7.29
C PRO A 440 -2.24 10.79 6.01
N ALA A 441 -0.90 10.73 6.03
CA ALA A 441 -0.07 10.93 4.85
C ALA A 441 -0.17 9.72 3.89
N SER A 442 -1.34 9.56 3.31
CA SER A 442 -1.75 8.59 2.30
C SER A 442 -2.76 9.25 1.37
N ARG A 443 -3.42 8.50 0.51
CA ARG A 443 -4.54 8.99 -0.31
C ARG A 443 -5.36 7.85 -0.88
N ASP A 444 -6.60 8.16 -1.25
CA ASP A 444 -7.40 7.35 -2.17
C ASP A 444 -7.02 7.66 -3.63
N VAL A 445 -7.19 6.70 -4.51
CA VAL A 445 -6.89 6.80 -5.94
C VAL A 445 -8.05 6.28 -6.77
N MET A 446 -8.08 6.64 -8.06
CA MET A 446 -9.06 6.12 -9.01
C MET A 446 -8.88 4.61 -9.17
N GLY A 447 -10.00 3.86 -9.08
CA GLY A 447 -10.00 2.42 -9.31
C GLY A 447 -11.04 1.67 -8.47
N PHE A 448 -10.88 0.35 -8.39
CA PHE A 448 -11.76 -0.53 -7.64
C PHE A 448 -11.32 -0.63 -6.18
N ASP A 449 -11.94 0.15 -5.31
CA ASP A 449 -11.82 -0.03 -3.87
C ASP A 449 -12.89 -1.02 -3.38
N TRP A 450 -12.48 -2.17 -2.87
CA TRP A 450 -13.40 -3.23 -2.47
C TRP A 450 -14.39 -2.80 -1.38
N TRP A 451 -13.95 -1.92 -0.46
CA TRP A 451 -14.79 -1.46 0.64
C TRP A 451 -15.82 -0.43 0.16
N ALA A 452 -15.39 0.58 -0.62
CA ALA A 452 -16.28 1.54 -1.25
C ALA A 452 -17.30 0.84 -2.17
N GLN A 453 -16.85 -0.12 -2.98
CA GLN A 453 -17.72 -0.90 -3.89
C GLN A 453 -18.71 -1.78 -3.13
N ALA A 454 -18.27 -2.40 -2.02
CA ALA A 454 -19.18 -3.16 -1.17
C ALA A 454 -20.31 -2.28 -0.61
N LEU A 455 -19.99 -1.10 -0.10
CA LEU A 455 -20.97 -0.14 0.44
C LEU A 455 -21.88 0.40 -0.67
N ALA A 456 -21.31 0.75 -1.83
CA ALA A 456 -22.07 1.23 -2.98
C ALA A 456 -23.05 0.16 -3.49
N SER A 457 -22.66 -1.12 -3.51
CA SER A 457 -23.54 -2.23 -3.87
C SER A 457 -24.75 -2.38 -2.94
N ARG A 458 -24.69 -1.84 -1.72
CA ARG A 458 -25.80 -1.81 -0.76
C ARG A 458 -26.70 -0.59 -0.93
N GLY A 459 -26.41 0.32 -1.85
CA GLY A 459 -27.22 1.49 -2.18
C GLY A 459 -26.75 2.80 -1.56
N TYR A 460 -25.54 2.85 -1.01
CA TYR A 460 -24.93 4.08 -0.53
C TYR A 460 -24.13 4.80 -1.62
N ALA A 461 -24.19 6.13 -1.66
CA ALA A 461 -23.10 6.92 -2.21
C ALA A 461 -21.92 6.84 -1.25
N VAL A 462 -20.68 6.70 -1.75
CA VAL A 462 -19.49 6.62 -0.92
C VAL A 462 -18.52 7.72 -1.30
N LEU A 463 -18.23 8.63 -0.36
CA LEU A 463 -17.26 9.71 -0.52
C LEU A 463 -15.92 9.30 0.07
N GLN A 464 -14.90 9.24 -0.75
CA GLN A 464 -13.48 9.10 -0.37
C GLN A 464 -12.77 10.43 -0.64
N ALA A 465 -12.66 11.26 0.39
CA ALA A 465 -12.04 12.58 0.26
C ALA A 465 -10.55 12.52 0.62
N ASN A 466 -9.70 13.06 -0.25
CA ASN A 466 -8.29 13.28 0.02
C ASN A 466 -8.13 14.63 0.76
N PHE A 467 -8.42 14.60 2.06
CA PHE A 467 -8.36 15.75 2.95
C PHE A 467 -6.93 16.31 3.06
N ARG A 468 -6.77 17.57 3.51
CA ARG A 468 -5.44 18.15 3.71
C ARG A 468 -4.55 17.24 4.56
N GLY A 469 -3.26 17.17 4.22
CA GLY A 469 -2.34 16.21 4.81
C GLY A 469 -2.23 14.90 4.03
N SER A 470 -3.06 14.68 2.99
CA SER A 470 -2.90 13.57 2.05
C SER A 470 -1.66 13.75 1.17
N THR A 471 -1.05 12.63 0.76
CA THR A 471 0.12 12.62 -0.15
C THR A 471 -0.29 12.70 -1.62
N GLY A 472 0.70 12.97 -2.50
CA GLY A 472 0.53 12.94 -3.95
C GLY A 472 -0.02 14.23 -4.56
N TYR A 473 -0.28 15.23 -3.74
CA TYR A 473 -0.57 16.60 -4.14
C TYR A 473 0.69 17.46 -4.04
N SER A 474 0.63 18.60 -3.38
CA SER A 474 1.80 19.43 -3.13
C SER A 474 2.35 19.24 -1.71
N ARG A 475 3.58 19.71 -1.48
CA ARG A 475 4.15 19.83 -0.13
C ARG A 475 3.28 20.73 0.76
N ALA A 476 2.79 21.83 0.21
CA ALA A 476 1.92 22.75 0.93
C ALA A 476 0.62 22.06 1.37
N PHE A 477 0.05 21.18 0.53
CA PHE A 477 -1.14 20.42 0.87
C PHE A 477 -0.88 19.40 1.99
N LEU A 478 0.26 18.70 1.96
CA LEU A 478 0.69 17.79 3.04
C LEU A 478 0.89 18.57 4.35
N GLU A 479 1.62 19.69 4.30
CA GLU A 479 1.93 20.52 5.47
C GLU A 479 0.69 21.21 6.04
N ALA A 480 -0.31 21.50 5.21
CA ALA A 480 -1.61 22.02 5.64
C ALA A 480 -2.36 21.08 6.60
N GLY A 481 -1.99 19.79 6.62
CA GLY A 481 -2.49 18.80 7.57
C GLY A 481 -1.77 18.79 8.92
N TYR A 482 -0.60 19.41 9.04
CA TYR A 482 0.18 19.37 10.27
C TYR A 482 -0.51 20.14 11.40
N GLY A 483 -0.76 19.45 12.51
CA GLY A 483 -1.47 19.99 13.66
C GLY A 483 -2.98 20.10 13.48
N GLU A 484 -3.54 19.54 12.41
CA GLU A 484 -4.95 19.68 12.07
C GLU A 484 -5.81 18.44 12.35
N TRP A 485 -5.28 17.47 13.09
CA TRP A 485 -6.07 16.32 13.55
C TRP A 485 -7.28 16.77 14.38
N GLY A 486 -8.48 16.31 14.01
CA GLY A 486 -9.74 16.71 14.65
C GLY A 486 -10.12 18.17 14.46
N ARG A 487 -9.44 18.89 13.55
CA ARG A 487 -9.69 20.27 13.18
C ARG A 487 -10.01 20.35 11.68
N LYS A 488 -9.23 21.08 10.89
CA LYS A 488 -9.50 21.27 9.46
C LYS A 488 -9.45 19.96 8.66
N MET A 489 -8.57 19.02 9.00
CA MET A 489 -8.60 17.68 8.39
C MET A 489 -9.95 16.98 8.60
N GLN A 490 -10.63 17.22 9.72
CA GLN A 490 -11.96 16.69 9.99
C GLN A 490 -13.04 17.47 9.22
N THR A 491 -12.96 18.81 9.22
CA THR A 491 -13.97 19.63 8.53
C THR A 491 -13.87 19.52 7.02
N ASP A 492 -12.71 19.17 6.43
CA ASP A 492 -12.60 18.87 5.00
C ASP A 492 -13.56 17.74 4.58
N LEU A 493 -13.75 16.71 5.43
CA LEU A 493 -14.71 15.64 5.18
C LEU A 493 -16.15 16.14 5.19
N SER A 494 -16.50 16.98 6.17
CA SER A 494 -17.84 17.55 6.31
C SER A 494 -18.15 18.58 5.23
N ASP A 495 -17.13 19.28 4.72
CA ASP A 495 -17.26 20.20 3.58
C ASP A 495 -17.66 19.42 2.32
N GLY A 496 -17.10 18.22 2.11
CA GLY A 496 -17.52 17.32 1.04
C GLY A 496 -18.99 16.87 1.17
N VAL A 497 -19.46 16.63 2.40
CA VAL A 497 -20.88 16.33 2.66
C VAL A 497 -21.76 17.50 2.27
N ARG A 498 -21.40 18.72 2.69
CA ARG A 498 -22.16 19.95 2.33
C ARG A 498 -22.22 20.13 0.82
N TRP A 499 -21.07 20.02 0.16
CA TRP A 499 -20.99 20.18 -1.30
C TRP A 499 -21.88 19.15 -2.03
N LEU A 500 -21.83 17.86 -1.67
CA LEU A 500 -22.68 16.83 -2.25
C LEU A 500 -24.19 17.09 -2.00
N THR A 501 -24.52 17.65 -0.84
CA THR A 501 -25.89 18.05 -0.49
C THR A 501 -26.36 19.22 -1.37
N GLU A 502 -25.54 20.24 -1.57
CA GLU A 502 -25.83 21.37 -2.44
C GLU A 502 -26.01 20.96 -3.90
N GLN A 503 -25.27 19.94 -4.35
CA GLN A 503 -25.48 19.32 -5.67
C GLN A 503 -26.75 18.46 -5.75
N GLY A 504 -27.48 18.26 -4.65
CA GLY A 504 -28.68 17.41 -4.59
C GLY A 504 -28.42 15.91 -4.67
N ILE A 505 -27.15 15.48 -4.66
CA ILE A 505 -26.73 14.09 -4.82
C ILE A 505 -27.07 13.28 -3.57
N VAL A 506 -26.84 13.83 -2.38
CA VAL A 506 -27.04 13.13 -1.10
C VAL A 506 -28.08 13.82 -0.23
N ASP A 507 -28.61 13.04 0.71
CA ASP A 507 -29.54 13.52 1.74
C ASP A 507 -28.72 13.87 2.99
N PRO A 508 -28.69 15.14 3.46
CA PRO A 508 -27.89 15.57 4.61
C PRO A 508 -28.28 14.89 5.92
N ASP A 509 -29.52 14.40 6.03
CA ASP A 509 -29.99 13.70 7.23
C ASP A 509 -29.61 12.21 7.22
N ARG A 510 -28.92 11.74 6.17
CA ARG A 510 -28.61 10.33 5.92
C ARG A 510 -27.12 10.12 5.64
N VAL A 511 -26.27 10.61 6.56
CA VAL A 511 -24.81 10.55 6.43
C VAL A 511 -24.20 9.79 7.59
N CYS A 512 -23.37 8.79 7.32
CA CYS A 512 -22.49 8.15 8.31
C CYS A 512 -21.03 8.26 7.89
N VAL A 513 -20.12 8.18 8.87
CA VAL A 513 -18.67 8.18 8.63
C VAL A 513 -18.09 6.82 8.99
N VAL A 514 -17.25 6.30 8.10
CA VAL A 514 -16.55 5.02 8.23
C VAL A 514 -15.07 5.24 7.94
N GLY A 515 -14.17 4.53 8.59
CA GLY A 515 -12.77 4.59 8.23
C GLY A 515 -11.90 3.69 9.09
N ALA A 516 -10.65 3.50 8.63
CA ALA A 516 -9.67 2.67 9.32
C ALA A 516 -8.43 3.48 9.71
N SER A 517 -7.77 3.09 10.81
CA SER A 517 -6.53 3.74 11.28
C SER A 517 -6.76 5.23 11.58
N TYR A 518 -6.08 6.16 10.86
CA TYR A 518 -6.43 7.58 10.92
C TYR A 518 -7.91 7.81 10.54
N GLY A 519 -8.43 7.14 9.51
CA GLY A 519 -9.85 7.20 9.14
C GLY A 519 -10.78 6.73 10.27
N GLY A 520 -10.34 5.77 11.07
CA GLY A 520 -11.05 5.34 12.28
C GLY A 520 -11.03 6.43 13.39
N TYR A 521 -9.92 7.16 13.52
CA TYR A 521 -9.89 8.39 14.33
C TYR A 521 -10.88 9.42 13.79
N ALA A 522 -10.86 9.68 12.48
CA ALA A 522 -11.77 10.63 11.83
C ALA A 522 -13.25 10.26 12.03
N ALA A 523 -13.58 8.96 11.98
CA ALA A 523 -14.94 8.49 12.27
C ALA A 523 -15.36 8.82 13.72
N MET A 524 -14.47 8.62 14.68
CA MET A 524 -14.74 8.97 16.09
C MET A 524 -14.74 10.51 16.30
N ALA A 525 -13.84 11.24 15.63
CA ALA A 525 -13.75 12.70 15.70
C ALA A 525 -15.00 13.36 15.09
N GLY A 526 -15.53 12.81 14.01
CA GLY A 526 -16.78 13.25 13.40
C GLY A 526 -17.98 13.22 14.37
N LEU A 527 -18.00 12.25 15.29
CA LEU A 527 -19.05 12.15 16.30
C LEU A 527 -18.79 12.99 17.58
N THR A 528 -17.54 13.40 17.83
CA THR A 528 -17.15 14.11 19.04
C THR A 528 -16.83 15.59 18.83
N LEU A 529 -16.10 15.91 17.76
CA LEU A 529 -15.56 17.24 17.49
C LEU A 529 -16.36 17.97 16.40
N ASP A 530 -16.86 17.25 15.39
CA ASP A 530 -17.59 17.80 14.24
C ASP A 530 -19.06 17.33 14.24
N LYS A 531 -19.77 17.79 15.24
CA LYS A 531 -21.13 17.33 15.56
C LYS A 531 -22.19 17.78 14.57
N GLY A 532 -23.27 17.00 14.46
CA GLY A 532 -24.46 17.34 13.70
C GLY A 532 -24.40 16.98 12.21
N VAL A 533 -23.25 16.48 11.72
CA VAL A 533 -23.09 16.04 10.33
C VAL A 533 -23.43 14.55 10.18
N TYR A 534 -22.94 13.73 11.13
CA TYR A 534 -22.99 12.28 11.02
C TYR A 534 -24.02 11.67 12.00
N ARG A 535 -24.89 10.84 11.49
CA ARG A 535 -25.89 10.12 12.30
C ARG A 535 -25.41 8.78 12.83
N CYS A 536 -24.26 8.27 12.33
CA CYS A 536 -23.55 7.11 12.88
C CYS A 536 -22.07 7.10 12.46
N GLY A 537 -21.24 6.35 13.19
CA GLY A 537 -19.83 6.16 12.85
C GLY A 537 -19.37 4.72 13.01
N VAL A 538 -18.44 4.28 12.14
CA VAL A 538 -17.76 3.00 12.24
C VAL A 538 -16.24 3.25 12.19
N ALA A 539 -15.55 2.89 13.27
CA ALA A 539 -14.10 3.06 13.39
C ALA A 539 -13.41 1.69 13.44
N VAL A 540 -12.61 1.41 12.41
CA VAL A 540 -11.82 0.19 12.31
C VAL A 540 -10.37 0.50 12.70
N SER A 541 -9.82 -0.20 13.68
CA SER A 541 -8.42 -0.02 14.16
C SER A 541 -8.04 1.45 14.38
N GLY A 542 -8.98 2.27 14.91
CA GLY A 542 -8.85 3.73 15.02
C GLY A 542 -8.13 4.18 16.27
N VAL A 543 -7.44 5.32 16.18
CA VAL A 543 -6.80 5.99 17.32
C VAL A 543 -7.85 6.83 18.08
N SER A 544 -8.07 6.57 19.36
CA SER A 544 -9.06 7.28 20.19
C SER A 544 -8.45 8.20 21.25
N ASP A 545 -7.21 7.91 21.68
CA ASP A 545 -6.44 8.71 22.65
C ASP A 545 -5.06 8.97 22.05
N LEU A 546 -4.87 10.19 21.53
CA LEU A 546 -3.66 10.60 20.79
C LEU A 546 -2.41 10.54 21.67
N ARG A 547 -2.52 10.97 22.91
CA ARG A 547 -1.39 10.97 23.83
C ARG A 547 -0.97 9.56 24.22
N ARG A 548 -1.91 8.63 24.42
CA ARG A 548 -1.60 7.21 24.63
C ARG A 548 -0.92 6.59 23.42
N MET A 549 -1.34 6.97 22.19
CA MET A 549 -0.73 6.51 20.96
C MET A 549 0.74 6.93 20.88
N VAL A 550 1.05 8.21 21.04
CA VAL A 550 2.44 8.71 21.02
C VAL A 550 3.30 8.05 22.11
N ASN A 551 2.74 7.80 23.30
CA ASN A 551 3.44 7.09 24.37
C ASN A 551 3.68 5.60 24.04
N TRP A 552 2.77 4.96 23.33
CA TRP A 552 2.93 3.58 22.87
C TRP A 552 4.03 3.50 21.80
N GLU A 553 4.01 4.37 20.79
CA GLU A 553 5.05 4.49 19.78
C GLU A 553 6.44 4.68 20.39
N ALA A 554 6.58 5.57 21.36
CA ALA A 554 7.85 5.79 22.03
C ALA A 554 8.39 4.53 22.73
N ARG A 555 7.51 3.63 23.17
CA ARG A 555 7.94 2.34 23.76
C ARG A 555 8.36 1.33 22.70
N GLN A 556 7.67 1.31 21.55
CA GLN A 556 8.00 0.39 20.46
C GLN A 556 9.32 0.79 19.78
N GLU A 557 9.53 2.07 19.54
CA GLU A 557 10.66 2.63 18.80
C GLU A 557 11.89 2.96 19.65
N GLY A 558 11.93 2.47 20.89
CA GLY A 558 13.10 2.60 21.77
C GLY A 558 13.33 3.98 22.37
N GLY A 559 12.31 4.84 22.40
CA GLY A 559 12.37 6.09 23.14
C GLY A 559 11.65 7.28 22.52
N ARG A 560 11.49 8.33 23.32
CA ARG A 560 10.72 9.54 22.98
C ARG A 560 11.38 10.48 21.95
N ASN A 561 12.63 10.27 21.63
CA ASN A 561 13.40 11.17 20.77
C ASN A 561 13.67 10.56 19.39
N ASN A 562 12.91 9.54 18.97
CA ASN A 562 13.04 8.95 17.66
C ASN A 562 12.23 9.71 16.58
N GLN A 563 12.50 9.41 15.32
CA GLN A 563 11.89 10.06 14.16
C GLN A 563 10.36 9.86 14.12
N THR A 564 9.87 8.66 14.42
CA THR A 564 8.45 8.32 14.43
C THR A 564 7.67 9.17 15.44
N VAL A 565 8.20 9.32 16.67
CA VAL A 565 7.57 10.18 17.69
C VAL A 565 7.58 11.65 17.27
N ARG A 566 8.64 12.13 16.64
CA ARG A 566 8.70 13.52 16.12
C ARG A 566 7.69 13.73 15.00
N TYR A 567 7.55 12.76 14.10
CA TYR A 567 6.54 12.77 13.04
C TYR A 567 5.12 12.88 13.62
N TRP A 568 4.74 12.00 14.56
CA TRP A 568 3.41 12.01 15.17
C TRP A 568 3.14 13.29 15.96
N ASN A 569 4.13 13.81 16.71
CA ASN A 569 3.99 15.08 17.40
C ASN A 569 3.68 16.23 16.42
N ARG A 570 4.37 16.27 15.27
CA ARG A 570 4.13 17.28 14.22
C ARG A 570 2.73 17.14 13.63
N PHE A 571 2.35 15.96 13.20
CA PHE A 571 1.03 15.73 12.60
C PHE A 571 -0.13 15.99 13.57
N MET A 572 -0.01 15.56 14.81
CA MET A 572 -1.04 15.77 15.84
C MET A 572 -1.02 17.19 16.44
N GLY A 573 -0.02 18.02 16.13
CA GLY A 573 0.11 19.38 16.66
C GLY A 573 0.57 19.43 18.11
N ALA A 574 1.32 18.42 18.58
CA ALA A 574 1.90 18.41 19.91
C ALA A 574 3.18 19.26 19.96
N ALA A 575 3.24 20.22 20.87
CA ALA A 575 4.44 21.05 21.06
C ALA A 575 5.61 20.28 21.70
N ARG A 576 5.31 19.14 22.34
CA ARG A 576 6.29 18.29 23.02
C ARG A 576 5.75 16.86 23.21
N PHE A 577 6.67 15.96 23.50
CA PHE A 577 6.29 14.59 23.88
C PHE A 577 5.33 14.59 25.09
N ASN A 578 4.27 13.77 25.03
CA ASN A 578 3.24 13.64 26.05
C ASN A 578 2.47 14.95 26.33
N ASP A 579 2.21 15.73 25.30
CA ASP A 579 1.49 17.00 25.39
C ASP A 579 0.02 16.76 25.78
N ARG A 580 -0.42 17.43 26.86
CA ARG A 580 -1.83 17.36 27.31
C ARG A 580 -2.81 18.08 26.39
N ALA A 581 -2.34 18.95 25.50
CA ALA A 581 -3.20 19.58 24.50
C ALA A 581 -3.88 18.55 23.58
N LEU A 582 -3.25 17.38 23.38
CA LEU A 582 -3.82 16.27 22.62
C LEU A 582 -5.09 15.67 23.26
N ASP A 583 -5.30 15.84 24.58
CA ASP A 583 -6.48 15.32 25.25
C ASP A 583 -7.77 15.98 24.72
N ALA A 584 -7.71 17.25 24.30
CA ALA A 584 -8.83 17.99 23.72
C ALA A 584 -9.18 17.55 22.28
N LEU A 585 -8.29 16.81 21.62
CA LEU A 585 -8.46 16.26 20.27
C LEU A 585 -8.67 14.74 20.31
N SER A 586 -8.70 14.13 21.49
CA SER A 586 -8.81 12.69 21.68
C SER A 586 -10.28 12.29 21.89
N PRO A 587 -10.91 11.56 20.94
CA PRO A 587 -12.32 11.16 21.04
C PRO A 587 -12.68 10.47 22.35
N ALA A 588 -11.79 9.65 22.91
CA ALA A 588 -12.03 8.96 24.18
C ALA A 588 -12.21 9.92 25.37
N HIS A 589 -11.59 11.10 25.34
CA HIS A 589 -11.78 12.14 26.37
C HIS A 589 -13.07 12.95 26.16
N LEU A 590 -13.64 12.88 24.96
CA LEU A 590 -14.83 13.61 24.54
C LEU A 590 -16.08 12.72 24.42
N ALA A 591 -16.04 11.50 24.91
CA ALA A 591 -17.12 10.52 24.77
C ALA A 591 -18.48 11.01 25.31
N THR A 592 -18.50 11.90 26.31
CA THR A 592 -19.74 12.50 26.85
C THR A 592 -20.47 13.37 25.83
N THR A 593 -19.77 13.89 24.82
CA THR A 593 -20.34 14.79 23.81
C THR A 593 -20.96 14.06 22.62
N VAL A 594 -20.77 12.73 22.50
CA VAL A 594 -21.31 11.92 21.40
C VAL A 594 -22.83 11.85 21.50
N GLU A 595 -23.52 12.04 20.36
CA GLU A 595 -24.98 11.96 20.25
C GLU A 595 -25.45 10.81 19.34
N ALA A 596 -24.54 10.27 18.51
CA ALA A 596 -24.81 9.24 17.53
C ALA A 596 -24.19 7.88 17.93
N PRO A 597 -24.73 6.75 17.45
CA PRO A 597 -24.15 5.43 17.74
C PRO A 597 -22.81 5.22 17.05
N LEU A 598 -21.92 4.49 17.74
CA LEU A 598 -20.56 4.17 17.29
C LEU A 598 -20.32 2.67 17.30
N LEU A 599 -19.84 2.13 16.16
CA LEU A 599 -19.30 0.78 16.07
C LEU A 599 -17.76 0.86 16.02
N LEU A 600 -17.12 0.12 16.91
CA LEU A 600 -15.66 -0.07 16.95
C LEU A 600 -15.34 -1.49 16.53
N ILE A 601 -14.43 -1.66 15.56
CA ILE A 601 -13.93 -2.96 15.13
C ILE A 601 -12.41 -2.93 15.18
N HIS A 602 -11.75 -3.96 15.76
CA HIS A 602 -10.30 -3.93 15.94
C HIS A 602 -9.68 -5.32 15.92
N GLY A 603 -8.58 -5.48 15.18
CA GLY A 603 -7.76 -6.68 15.19
C GLY A 603 -7.00 -6.86 16.51
N ARG A 604 -7.01 -8.07 17.10
CA ARG A 604 -6.30 -8.31 18.36
C ARG A 604 -4.79 -8.30 18.23
N ASP A 605 -4.30 -8.61 17.03
CA ASP A 605 -2.86 -8.70 16.74
C ASP A 605 -2.35 -7.46 15.98
N ASP A 606 -3.09 -6.35 16.09
CA ASP A 606 -2.71 -5.07 15.49
C ASP A 606 -1.41 -4.54 16.13
N THR A 607 -0.38 -4.40 15.29
CA THR A 607 0.96 -3.92 15.66
C THR A 607 1.22 -2.47 15.28
N VAL A 608 0.23 -1.79 14.69
CA VAL A 608 0.30 -0.39 14.26
C VAL A 608 -0.51 0.50 15.19
N VAL A 609 -1.78 0.15 15.41
CA VAL A 609 -2.64 0.81 16.41
C VAL A 609 -3.05 -0.23 17.45
N PRO A 610 -2.61 -0.12 18.71
CA PRO A 610 -2.94 -1.15 19.70
C PRO A 610 -4.44 -1.18 20.00
N ILE A 611 -5.01 -2.39 20.15
CA ILE A 611 -6.44 -2.62 20.41
C ILE A 611 -6.97 -1.85 21.64
N GLU A 612 -6.07 -1.48 22.57
CA GLU A 612 -6.39 -0.65 23.73
C GLU A 612 -7.03 0.68 23.32
N GLN A 613 -6.74 1.20 22.12
CA GLN A 613 -7.37 2.41 21.61
C GLN A 613 -8.89 2.24 21.49
N SER A 614 -9.36 1.15 20.87
CA SER A 614 -10.81 0.87 20.79
C SER A 614 -11.42 0.51 22.14
N ARG A 615 -10.70 -0.23 23.00
CA ARG A 615 -11.18 -0.56 24.35
C ARG A 615 -11.38 0.68 25.21
N VAL A 616 -10.45 1.62 25.18
CA VAL A 616 -10.52 2.90 25.91
C VAL A 616 -11.72 3.73 25.45
N MET A 617 -11.95 3.81 24.14
CA MET A 617 -13.12 4.51 23.59
C MET A 617 -14.44 3.84 24.02
N ALA A 618 -14.54 2.51 23.87
CA ALA A 618 -15.72 1.77 24.26
C ALA A 618 -16.06 1.94 25.76
N GLU A 619 -15.04 1.90 26.61
CA GLU A 619 -15.22 2.12 28.06
C GLU A 619 -15.66 3.56 28.36
N ALA A 620 -15.06 4.56 27.70
CA ALA A 620 -15.44 5.96 27.86
C ALA A 620 -16.89 6.22 27.43
N MET A 621 -17.32 5.66 26.30
CA MET A 621 -18.69 5.72 25.79
C MET A 621 -19.69 5.07 26.77
N ARG A 622 -19.38 3.86 27.26
CA ARG A 622 -20.23 3.14 28.24
C ARG A 622 -20.37 3.91 29.55
N ARG A 623 -19.27 4.48 30.05
CA ARG A 623 -19.31 5.34 31.25
C ARG A 623 -20.15 6.60 31.06
N ALA A 624 -20.17 7.13 29.82
CA ALA A 624 -20.98 8.27 29.44
C ALA A 624 -22.46 7.92 29.14
N GLY A 625 -22.84 6.64 29.20
CA GLY A 625 -24.18 6.17 28.83
C GLY A 625 -24.50 6.31 27.34
N LYS A 626 -23.49 6.29 26.47
CA LYS A 626 -23.63 6.47 25.02
C LYS A 626 -23.64 5.13 24.28
N PRO A 627 -24.40 5.02 23.17
CA PRO A 627 -24.50 3.78 22.41
C PRO A 627 -23.17 3.45 21.71
N VAL A 628 -22.59 2.29 22.06
CA VAL A 628 -21.36 1.79 21.47
C VAL A 628 -21.35 0.27 21.38
N GLU A 629 -20.93 -0.24 20.22
CA GLU A 629 -20.60 -1.64 20.00
C GLU A 629 -19.08 -1.77 19.84
N LEU A 630 -18.48 -2.86 20.34
CA LEU A 630 -17.06 -3.18 20.15
C LEU A 630 -16.94 -4.64 19.69
N ILE A 631 -16.31 -4.82 18.54
CA ILE A 631 -16.00 -6.12 17.96
C ILE A 631 -14.48 -6.27 17.88
N GLU A 632 -13.97 -7.32 18.54
CA GLU A 632 -12.56 -7.68 18.49
C GLU A 632 -12.35 -8.85 17.56
N LEU A 633 -11.57 -8.65 16.49
CA LEU A 633 -11.26 -9.65 15.49
C LEU A 633 -10.06 -10.51 15.96
N ALA A 634 -10.30 -11.79 16.21
CA ALA A 634 -9.26 -12.69 16.70
C ALA A 634 -8.28 -13.07 15.58
N GLY A 635 -6.97 -12.96 15.82
CA GLY A 635 -5.93 -13.28 14.84
C GLY A 635 -5.82 -12.30 13.68
N GLU A 636 -6.52 -11.14 13.76
CA GLU A 636 -6.45 -10.11 12.74
C GLU A 636 -5.46 -9.02 13.12
N ASP A 637 -4.75 -8.52 12.12
CA ASP A 637 -3.80 -7.42 12.22
C ASP A 637 -4.39 -6.06 11.79
N HIS A 638 -3.52 -5.06 11.58
CA HIS A 638 -3.92 -3.72 11.16
C HIS A 638 -4.50 -3.65 9.74
N TRP A 639 -4.12 -4.59 8.88
CA TRP A 639 -4.35 -4.51 7.44
C TRP A 639 -5.58 -5.28 6.95
N LEU A 640 -6.33 -5.90 7.86
CA LEU A 640 -7.43 -6.80 7.51
C LEU A 640 -6.96 -7.88 6.52
N SER A 641 -5.88 -8.56 6.89
CA SER A 641 -5.15 -9.47 6.00
C SER A 641 -5.82 -10.83 5.81
N ARG A 642 -6.82 -11.16 6.64
CA ARG A 642 -7.56 -12.42 6.62
C ARG A 642 -8.95 -12.19 6.01
N ALA A 643 -9.36 -13.07 5.09
CA ALA A 643 -10.66 -12.94 4.43
C ALA A 643 -11.83 -13.19 5.40
N ASP A 644 -11.71 -14.12 6.36
CA ASP A 644 -12.76 -14.41 7.35
C ASP A 644 -13.07 -13.21 8.27
N THR A 645 -12.04 -12.59 8.80
CA THR A 645 -12.16 -11.42 9.68
C THR A 645 -12.50 -10.15 8.89
N ARG A 646 -11.98 -10.01 7.68
CA ARG A 646 -12.36 -8.95 6.72
C ARG A 646 -13.85 -9.06 6.36
N GLN A 647 -14.36 -10.28 6.15
CA GLN A 647 -15.77 -10.55 5.93
C GLN A 647 -16.61 -10.20 7.18
N GLN A 648 -16.15 -10.60 8.38
CA GLN A 648 -16.81 -10.23 9.63
C GLN A 648 -16.89 -8.72 9.78
N MET A 649 -15.79 -8.00 9.57
CA MET A 649 -15.73 -6.54 9.63
C MET A 649 -16.75 -5.91 8.66
N LEU A 650 -16.74 -6.33 7.39
CA LEU A 650 -17.63 -5.77 6.37
C LEU A 650 -19.11 -6.07 6.69
N ARG A 651 -19.44 -7.29 7.09
CA ARG A 651 -20.81 -7.69 7.46
C ARG A 651 -21.33 -6.87 8.63
N GLU A 652 -20.52 -6.69 9.67
CA GLU A 652 -20.92 -5.91 10.84
C GLU A 652 -21.01 -4.41 10.53
N THR A 653 -20.14 -3.89 9.68
CA THR A 653 -20.24 -2.52 9.17
C THR A 653 -21.54 -2.30 8.42
N VAL A 654 -21.89 -3.17 7.47
CA VAL A 654 -23.14 -3.06 6.70
C VAL A 654 -24.36 -3.21 7.60
N ARG A 655 -24.40 -4.21 8.49
CA ARG A 655 -25.47 -4.38 9.50
C ARG A 655 -25.70 -3.10 10.30
N PHE A 656 -24.62 -2.50 10.77
CA PHE A 656 -24.69 -1.29 11.60
C PHE A 656 -25.17 -0.09 10.79
N LEU A 657 -24.69 0.08 9.57
CA LEU A 657 -25.13 1.15 8.66
C LEU A 657 -26.61 1.00 8.29
N GLU A 658 -27.08 -0.20 7.93
CA GLU A 658 -28.48 -0.47 7.59
C GLU A 658 -29.43 -0.19 8.78
N ALA A 659 -28.99 -0.48 10.00
CA ALA A 659 -29.77 -0.19 11.21
C ALA A 659 -29.88 1.31 11.52
N ASN A 660 -28.85 2.11 11.22
CA ASN A 660 -28.76 3.52 11.60
C ASN A 660 -28.93 4.49 10.42
N ASN A 661 -28.69 4.06 9.20
CA ASN A 661 -28.80 4.83 7.96
C ASN A 661 -29.31 3.93 6.82
N PRO A 662 -30.55 3.40 6.87
CA PRO A 662 -31.01 2.40 5.91
C PRO A 662 -30.94 2.90 4.48
N PRO A 663 -30.45 2.11 3.50
CA PRO A 663 -30.57 2.42 2.09
C PRO A 663 -32.05 2.41 1.67
N ARG A 664 -32.40 3.14 0.60
CA ARG A 664 -33.79 3.15 0.09
C ARG A 664 -34.11 1.88 -0.66
#